data_c1e9e12264f608eb5434ded6019c1442
#
_entry.id   c1e9e12264f608eb5434ded6019c1442
#
_cell.length_a   1.000
_cell.length_b   1.000
_cell.length_c   1.000
_cell.angle_alpha   90.00
_cell.angle_beta   90.00
_cell.angle_gamma   90.00
#
_symmetry.space_group_name_H-M   'P 1'
#
loop_
_entity.id
_entity.type
_entity.pdbx_description
1 polymer ?
#
loop_
_entity_poly.entity_id
_entity_poly.type
_entity_poly.pdbx_seq_one_letter_code
_entity_poly.pdbx_strand_id
1 'polypeptide(L)'
;MRELVERLRLLQAWSGMSYRAVHREVVRAREARGVPERPVLNTIYRCFQPDRARLDVDLVTDVARALLGKDDAAEQWRQACWVVAGLGSAAAIVSVTDSWPADLPSFVGRRAELTTITGLAHGERPEPLLLSITGMPGVGKTRLAVHAGHRLLAEGKFTGVRLAVDLRGYDPDRPPADPGAVLEGFLRRLGLPAEQIQHLDLVGREAKYWQLLAGRDALILLDNAASAEQVRPLLPDGPGCCALITSRHALPELTTARHLPLDVLSLAEAITLLRRAGGPVSAEPESAARIAGLLGYLPLALALVTSRIRANPDWTLTDHLERLEHHQRSLRVDSGVEVAINLSYRDLAADQQRAFRLLALYPGIDVGPDAAAALIGTDEPTARRLLAALSAASLVQRAGSDRYRVHNLISTFATARAHDEDPARDRRAGLGRLAEHYLYLAARAVDVIYPHHRHGAPRITAPPNAPDAPPDRAAARGWLNTERANLLAVATHPDLPEPAAVAFSATLHRHLAMSCHYPDAMLLHQNAIGAARRCGDRAGEARALVGLGDLYQRTGRYEQATGQFDAALVIARDLSDVDTEGWALYHLGFICLLSGRYERGAEYNAQSLACMRATGNRFGEVRALGNLGCAYQMIGQLDRAADHFRQTLALCRELDDREGEARVLDELGTISRLTGRHEQAAGHHRAALALLREVGDREGEACALDNLGLAYQQTGQLDRAAEHHRQALAISRDIGDRDDEARALNNLGAICRRSGRYAQAEEHHQAALRLSGDLGDPGGQAKALNGLGELARVTGDLAQALRAHADAHQYASKIGQRQEQARADDGLGHAHHGLGNQEQAREHWNRALAVYEVLGFPEAEAIRARLAAR
;
A
#
# COMPACT_ATOMS: atom_id res chain seq x y z
N MET A 1 23.24 -0.25 7.39
CA MET A 1 24.53 -0.83 6.97
C MET A 1 25.51 -0.97 8.12
N ARG A 2 25.93 0.12 8.80
CA ARG A 2 26.92 0.04 9.90
C ARG A 2 26.51 -0.92 11.00
N GLU A 3 25.28 -0.84 11.48
CA GLU A 3 24.76 -1.75 12.52
C GLU A 3 24.72 -3.23 12.07
N LEU A 4 24.33 -3.50 10.83
CA LEU A 4 24.34 -4.87 10.28
C LEU A 4 25.76 -5.45 10.26
N VAL A 5 26.74 -4.66 9.82
CA VAL A 5 28.16 -5.05 9.79
C VAL A 5 28.69 -5.28 11.20
N GLU A 6 28.32 -4.42 12.15
CA GLU A 6 28.72 -4.55 13.56
C GLU A 6 28.16 -5.84 14.17
N ARG A 7 26.90 -6.15 13.94
CA ARG A 7 26.29 -7.42 14.36
C ARG A 7 26.94 -8.62 13.68
N LEU A 8 27.33 -8.51 12.41
CA LEU A 8 28.02 -9.58 11.70
C LEU A 8 29.43 -9.83 12.29
N ARG A 9 30.13 -8.76 12.69
CA ARG A 9 31.42 -8.85 13.40
C ARG A 9 31.27 -9.49 14.79
N LEU A 10 30.22 -9.13 15.54
CA LEU A 10 29.92 -9.75 16.83
C LEU A 10 29.60 -11.24 16.66
N LEU A 11 28.86 -11.60 15.62
CA LEU A 11 28.56 -12.99 15.30
C LEU A 11 29.83 -13.78 14.94
N GLN A 12 30.73 -13.18 14.16
CA GLN A 12 32.00 -13.78 13.80
C GLN A 12 32.92 -13.97 15.05
N ALA A 13 32.96 -12.96 15.92
CA ALA A 13 33.69 -13.07 17.19
C ALA A 13 33.12 -14.16 18.11
N TRP A 14 31.77 -14.26 18.19
CA TRP A 14 31.09 -15.30 18.96
C TRP A 14 31.35 -16.71 18.41
N SER A 15 31.35 -16.88 17.08
CA SER A 15 31.62 -18.16 16.44
C SER A 15 33.07 -18.64 16.58
N GLY A 16 34.01 -17.75 16.89
CA GLY A 16 35.45 -18.02 16.94
C GLY A 16 36.08 -18.37 15.58
N MET A 17 35.33 -18.26 14.48
CA MET A 17 35.83 -18.62 13.15
C MET A 17 36.72 -17.52 12.56
N SER A 18 37.87 -17.89 12.02
CA SER A 18 38.68 -16.97 11.23
C SER A 18 38.03 -16.69 9.87
N TYR A 19 38.31 -15.53 9.24
CA TYR A 19 37.83 -15.22 7.90
C TYR A 19 38.14 -16.29 6.86
N ARG A 20 39.27 -16.99 6.98
CA ARG A 20 39.63 -18.12 6.10
C ARG A 20 38.75 -19.34 6.37
N ALA A 21 38.34 -19.56 7.63
CA ALA A 21 37.42 -20.65 7.97
C ALA A 21 36.02 -20.36 7.45
N VAL A 22 35.51 -19.13 7.64
CA VAL A 22 34.22 -18.66 7.08
C VAL A 22 34.22 -18.79 5.57
N HIS A 23 35.29 -18.37 4.89
CA HIS A 23 35.42 -18.50 3.44
C HIS A 23 35.29 -19.95 2.97
N ARG A 24 36.01 -20.86 3.61
CA ARG A 24 35.94 -22.30 3.24
C ARG A 24 34.54 -22.87 3.42
N GLU A 25 33.87 -22.49 4.52
CA GLU A 25 32.52 -22.99 4.80
C GLU A 25 31.49 -22.43 3.84
N VAL A 26 31.56 -21.13 3.50
CA VAL A 26 30.70 -20.49 2.49
C VAL A 26 30.90 -21.14 1.11
N VAL A 27 32.16 -21.40 0.69
CA VAL A 27 32.45 -22.09 -0.60
C VAL A 27 31.87 -23.49 -0.60
N ARG A 28 32.08 -24.27 0.48
CA ARG A 28 31.53 -25.62 0.62
C ARG A 28 30.00 -25.62 0.59
N ALA A 29 29.35 -24.72 1.31
CA ALA A 29 27.91 -24.62 1.35
C ALA A 29 27.31 -24.19 0.00
N ARG A 30 27.97 -23.31 -0.75
CA ARG A 30 27.58 -22.94 -2.11
C ARG A 30 27.76 -24.10 -3.08
N GLU A 31 28.86 -24.83 -3.02
CA GLU A 31 29.08 -26.02 -3.83
C GLU A 31 28.01 -27.09 -3.57
N ALA A 32 27.69 -27.38 -2.31
CA ALA A 32 26.64 -28.32 -1.94
C ALA A 32 25.24 -27.94 -2.46
N ARG A 33 24.98 -26.63 -2.66
CA ARG A 33 23.72 -26.10 -3.20
C ARG A 33 23.77 -25.89 -4.72
N GLY A 34 24.85 -26.21 -5.39
CA GLY A 34 25.02 -26.02 -6.82
C GLY A 34 25.17 -24.58 -7.27
N VAL A 35 25.56 -23.64 -6.36
CA VAL A 35 25.77 -22.23 -6.68
C VAL A 35 27.15 -22.09 -7.38
N PRO A 36 27.20 -21.62 -8.64
CA PRO A 36 28.43 -21.60 -9.43
C PRO A 36 29.45 -20.54 -8.95
N GLU A 37 29.02 -19.49 -8.32
CA GLU A 37 29.86 -18.41 -7.83
C GLU A 37 30.66 -18.80 -6.59
N ARG A 38 32.01 -18.77 -6.71
CA ARG A 38 32.94 -19.00 -5.61
C ARG A 38 33.53 -17.65 -5.15
N PRO A 39 33.02 -17.09 -4.05
CA PRO A 39 33.54 -15.82 -3.56
C PRO A 39 35.02 -15.98 -3.16
N VAL A 40 35.88 -15.05 -3.54
CA VAL A 40 37.27 -15.03 -3.06
C VAL A 40 37.34 -14.50 -1.63
N LEU A 41 38.43 -14.85 -0.90
CA LEU A 41 38.59 -14.48 0.51
C LEU A 41 38.41 -12.97 0.76
N ASN A 42 38.86 -12.11 -0.15
CA ASN A 42 38.69 -10.66 -0.04
C ASN A 42 37.23 -10.23 -0.13
N THR A 43 36.40 -10.93 -0.90
CA THR A 43 34.95 -10.68 -0.99
C THR A 43 34.25 -11.02 0.34
N ILE A 44 34.63 -12.10 1.00
CA ILE A 44 34.16 -12.43 2.35
C ILE A 44 34.59 -11.36 3.35
N TYR A 45 35.87 -10.96 3.34
CA TYR A 45 36.35 -9.90 4.23
C TYR A 45 35.59 -8.58 4.07
N ARG A 46 35.23 -8.23 2.83
CA ARG A 46 34.41 -7.04 2.55
C ARG A 46 33.02 -7.08 3.18
N CYS A 47 32.43 -8.24 3.47
CA CYS A 47 31.15 -8.34 4.17
C CYS A 47 31.21 -7.74 5.57
N PHE A 48 32.38 -7.66 6.16
CA PHE A 48 32.60 -7.14 7.51
C PHE A 48 33.11 -5.68 7.52
N GLN A 49 33.08 -4.97 6.38
CA GLN A 49 33.51 -3.58 6.27
C GLN A 49 32.30 -2.63 6.19
N PRO A 50 32.26 -1.52 6.99
CA PRO A 50 31.11 -0.61 7.04
C PRO A 50 30.97 0.31 5.82
N ASP A 51 32.06 0.51 5.08
CA ASP A 51 32.13 1.46 3.96
C ASP A 51 31.78 0.80 2.60
N ARG A 52 31.01 -0.25 2.62
CA ARG A 52 30.61 -1.00 1.43
C ARG A 52 29.55 -0.24 0.64
N ALA A 53 29.80 0.02 -0.62
CA ALA A 53 28.89 0.74 -1.51
C ALA A 53 27.61 -0.09 -1.87
N ARG A 54 27.65 -1.43 -1.77
CA ARG A 54 26.55 -2.31 -2.12
C ARG A 54 26.49 -3.53 -1.18
N LEU A 55 25.30 -3.89 -0.73
CA LEU A 55 25.07 -5.09 0.08
C LEU A 55 24.71 -6.25 -0.86
N ASP A 56 25.54 -7.28 -0.85
CA ASP A 56 25.23 -8.58 -1.46
C ASP A 56 24.51 -9.42 -0.43
N VAL A 57 23.19 -9.48 -0.54
CA VAL A 57 22.29 -10.12 0.44
C VAL A 57 22.58 -11.60 0.56
N ASP A 58 22.76 -12.29 -0.57
CA ASP A 58 23.00 -13.74 -0.61
C ASP A 58 24.35 -14.10 0.02
N LEU A 59 25.39 -13.33 -0.33
CA LEU A 59 26.70 -13.55 0.26
C LEU A 59 26.73 -13.29 1.76
N VAL A 60 26.09 -12.23 2.25
CA VAL A 60 26.02 -11.94 3.68
C VAL A 60 25.18 -12.99 4.40
N THR A 61 24.11 -13.49 3.79
CA THR A 61 23.32 -14.61 4.32
C THR A 61 24.13 -15.89 4.39
N ASP A 62 24.94 -16.20 3.37
CA ASP A 62 25.81 -17.36 3.37
C ASP A 62 26.92 -17.25 4.42
N VAL A 63 27.47 -16.07 4.64
CA VAL A 63 28.40 -15.80 5.72
C VAL A 63 27.74 -15.99 7.09
N ALA A 64 26.53 -15.46 7.29
CA ALA A 64 25.78 -15.66 8.53
C ALA A 64 25.45 -17.13 8.76
N ARG A 65 25.06 -17.87 7.72
CA ARG A 65 24.81 -19.32 7.75
C ARG A 65 26.05 -20.10 8.17
N ALA A 66 27.20 -19.76 7.59
CA ALA A 66 28.49 -20.38 7.94
C ALA A 66 28.87 -20.14 9.40
N LEU A 67 28.56 -18.95 9.93
CA LEU A 67 28.84 -18.58 11.33
C LEU A 67 27.88 -19.21 12.34
N LEU A 68 26.61 -19.38 11.98
CA LEU A 68 25.52 -19.88 12.86
C LEU A 68 25.39 -21.40 12.83
N GLY A 69 25.77 -22.03 11.71
CA GLY A 69 25.58 -23.48 11.51
C GLY A 69 24.10 -23.93 11.46
N LYS A 70 23.16 -23.00 11.28
CA LYS A 70 21.70 -23.26 11.24
C LYS A 70 21.04 -22.43 10.13
N ASP A 71 20.18 -23.07 9.35
CA ASP A 71 19.49 -22.42 8.22
C ASP A 71 18.43 -21.40 8.66
N ASP A 72 17.63 -21.71 9.66
CA ASP A 72 16.54 -20.82 10.14
C ASP A 72 17.06 -19.47 10.66
N ALA A 73 18.19 -19.50 11.40
CA ALA A 73 18.79 -18.28 11.89
C ALA A 73 19.46 -17.44 10.77
N ALA A 74 19.92 -18.07 9.69
CA ALA A 74 20.47 -17.38 8.53
C ALA A 74 19.37 -16.63 7.73
N GLU A 75 18.15 -17.12 7.77
CA GLU A 75 17.02 -16.46 7.11
C GLU A 75 16.65 -15.12 7.76
N GLN A 76 16.76 -15.01 9.09
CA GLN A 76 16.61 -13.73 9.79
C GLN A 76 17.67 -12.72 9.35
N TRP A 77 18.89 -13.17 9.08
CA TRP A 77 19.94 -12.32 8.51
C TRP A 77 19.63 -11.88 7.09
N ARG A 78 19.04 -12.74 6.27
CA ARG A 78 18.56 -12.39 4.94
C ARG A 78 17.51 -11.27 5.00
N GLN A 79 16.53 -11.40 5.88
CA GLN A 79 15.51 -10.37 6.10
C GLN A 79 16.13 -9.04 6.56
N ALA A 80 17.07 -9.09 7.52
CA ALA A 80 17.78 -7.91 7.97
C ALA A 80 18.60 -7.25 6.84
N CYS A 81 19.22 -8.05 5.97
CA CYS A 81 19.94 -7.57 4.79
C CYS A 81 19.00 -6.89 3.78
N TRP A 82 17.81 -7.44 3.55
CA TRP A 82 16.81 -6.82 2.68
C TRP A 82 16.34 -5.47 3.21
N VAL A 83 16.09 -5.35 4.50
CA VAL A 83 15.75 -4.07 5.15
C VAL A 83 16.86 -3.03 4.96
N VAL A 84 18.11 -3.43 5.19
CA VAL A 84 19.29 -2.54 5.07
C VAL A 84 19.60 -2.20 3.60
N ALA A 85 19.32 -3.11 2.68
CA ALA A 85 19.47 -2.87 1.24
C ALA A 85 18.33 -2.04 0.62
N GLY A 86 17.32 -1.65 1.43
CA GLY A 86 16.09 -1.01 0.94
C GLY A 86 15.11 -1.97 0.28
N LEU A 87 15.41 -3.28 0.25
CA LEU A 87 14.57 -4.31 -0.36
C LEU A 87 13.46 -4.82 0.56
N GLY A 88 13.53 -4.48 1.86
CA GLY A 88 12.47 -4.81 2.83
C GLY A 88 11.10 -4.23 2.43
N SER A 89 11.10 -3.07 1.77
CA SER A 89 9.89 -2.48 1.22
C SER A 89 9.35 -3.23 -0.01
N ALA A 90 10.19 -3.99 -0.73
CA ALA A 90 9.75 -4.82 -1.85
C ALA A 90 8.86 -6.01 -1.41
N ALA A 91 8.95 -6.43 -0.15
CA ALA A 91 8.04 -7.41 0.45
C ALA A 91 6.59 -6.88 0.51
N ALA A 92 6.41 -5.57 0.67
CA ALA A 92 5.11 -4.90 0.74
C ALA A 92 4.44 -4.74 -0.64
N ILE A 93 5.17 -4.89 -1.76
CA ILE A 93 4.60 -4.83 -3.10
C ILE A 93 3.90 -6.16 -3.41
N VAL A 94 2.61 -6.24 -3.15
CA VAL A 94 1.81 -7.45 -3.33
C VAL A 94 0.69 -7.19 -4.32
N SER A 95 0.47 -8.16 -5.24
CA SER A 95 -0.69 -8.17 -6.13
C SER A 95 -1.68 -9.23 -5.67
N VAL A 96 -2.83 -8.79 -5.21
CA VAL A 96 -3.97 -9.64 -4.85
C VAL A 96 -5.02 -9.56 -5.94
N THR A 97 -5.55 -10.69 -6.35
CA THR A 97 -6.66 -10.75 -7.31
C THR A 97 -7.95 -11.21 -6.61
N ASP A 98 -9.08 -10.68 -7.05
CA ASP A 98 -10.44 -11.08 -6.65
C ASP A 98 -11.09 -12.01 -7.68
N SER A 99 -10.31 -12.49 -8.63
CA SER A 99 -10.67 -13.49 -9.63
C SER A 99 -9.79 -14.72 -9.46
N TRP A 100 -10.41 -15.90 -9.64
CA TRP A 100 -9.65 -17.14 -9.62
C TRP A 100 -8.75 -17.22 -10.87
N PRO A 101 -7.47 -17.62 -10.72
CA PRO A 101 -6.54 -17.71 -11.84
C PRO A 101 -7.05 -18.64 -12.95
N ALA A 102 -6.71 -18.34 -14.20
CA ALA A 102 -7.18 -19.10 -15.37
C ALA A 102 -6.74 -20.57 -15.31
N ASP A 103 -7.66 -21.48 -15.62
CA ASP A 103 -7.39 -22.91 -15.70
C ASP A 103 -6.61 -23.28 -16.96
N LEU A 104 -5.96 -24.44 -16.93
CA LEU A 104 -5.36 -25.04 -18.13
C LEU A 104 -6.39 -25.92 -18.83
N PRO A 105 -6.77 -25.61 -20.08
CA PRO A 105 -7.71 -26.47 -20.85
C PRO A 105 -7.21 -27.90 -21.02
N SER A 106 -5.90 -28.09 -20.89
CA SER A 106 -5.21 -29.37 -21.11
C SER A 106 -4.71 -30.02 -19.82
N PHE A 107 -5.31 -29.76 -18.65
CA PHE A 107 -4.91 -30.39 -17.40
C PHE A 107 -5.06 -31.93 -17.49
N VAL A 108 -4.00 -32.65 -17.08
CA VAL A 108 -3.92 -34.12 -17.17
C VAL A 108 -3.48 -34.73 -15.85
N GLY A 109 -4.09 -35.89 -15.53
CA GLY A 109 -3.68 -36.66 -14.36
C GLY A 109 -4.23 -36.10 -13.04
N ARG A 110 -3.59 -36.48 -11.96
CA ARG A 110 -3.87 -36.01 -10.59
C ARG A 110 -5.29 -36.36 -10.12
N ARG A 111 -5.87 -37.45 -10.61
CA ARG A 111 -7.23 -37.85 -10.26
C ARG A 111 -7.41 -38.16 -8.79
N ALA A 112 -6.41 -38.79 -8.18
CA ALA A 112 -6.44 -39.17 -6.76
C ALA A 112 -6.42 -37.89 -5.89
N GLU A 113 -5.50 -36.99 -6.19
CA GLU A 113 -5.37 -35.70 -5.46
C GLU A 113 -6.61 -34.81 -5.64
N LEU A 114 -7.15 -34.72 -6.86
CA LEU A 114 -8.39 -34.01 -7.13
C LEU A 114 -9.58 -34.61 -6.38
N THR A 115 -9.72 -35.94 -6.39
CA THR A 115 -10.79 -36.63 -5.64
C THR A 115 -10.65 -36.38 -4.15
N THR A 116 -9.42 -36.35 -3.62
CA THR A 116 -9.15 -36.01 -2.22
C THR A 116 -9.58 -34.59 -1.90
N ILE A 117 -9.18 -33.62 -2.73
CA ILE A 117 -9.51 -32.20 -2.53
C ILE A 117 -11.03 -31.97 -2.59
N THR A 118 -11.69 -32.49 -3.64
CA THR A 118 -13.15 -32.33 -3.79
C THR A 118 -13.91 -33.09 -2.70
N GLY A 119 -13.49 -34.30 -2.34
CA GLY A 119 -14.10 -35.08 -1.25
C GLY A 119 -14.03 -34.35 0.10
N LEU A 120 -12.90 -33.75 0.42
CA LEU A 120 -12.75 -32.92 1.61
C LEU A 120 -13.64 -31.67 1.57
N ALA A 121 -13.93 -31.14 0.40
CA ALA A 121 -14.76 -29.96 0.24
C ALA A 121 -16.28 -30.24 0.36
N HIS A 122 -16.73 -31.49 0.27
CA HIS A 122 -18.14 -31.87 0.36
C HIS A 122 -18.65 -32.19 1.77
N GLY A 123 -17.76 -32.41 2.75
CA GLY A 123 -18.15 -32.69 4.13
C GLY A 123 -18.72 -31.48 4.87
N GLU A 124 -19.68 -31.69 5.77
CA GLU A 124 -20.03 -30.66 6.78
C GLU A 124 -18.82 -30.42 7.69
N ARG A 125 -18.47 -29.15 7.88
CA ARG A 125 -17.26 -28.77 8.63
C ARG A 125 -17.57 -27.64 9.61
N PRO A 126 -17.15 -27.77 10.85
CA PRO A 126 -17.19 -26.66 11.80
C PRO A 126 -16.05 -25.65 11.60
N GLU A 127 -14.99 -26.02 10.85
CA GLU A 127 -13.78 -25.25 10.64
C GLU A 127 -13.51 -25.04 9.13
N PRO A 128 -12.70 -24.03 8.75
CA PRO A 128 -12.31 -23.82 7.36
C PRO A 128 -11.52 -25.01 6.80
N LEU A 129 -11.64 -25.23 5.50
CA LEU A 129 -10.82 -26.23 4.80
C LEU A 129 -9.46 -25.62 4.45
N LEU A 130 -8.43 -26.06 5.13
CA LEU A 130 -7.05 -25.67 4.86
C LEU A 130 -6.29 -26.83 4.20
N LEU A 131 -5.78 -26.62 2.98
CA LEU A 131 -5.07 -27.63 2.20
C LEU A 131 -3.67 -27.11 1.84
N SER A 132 -2.64 -27.81 2.30
CA SER A 132 -1.23 -27.50 2.00
C SER A 132 -0.70 -28.50 0.96
N ILE A 133 -0.54 -28.03 -0.28
CA ILE A 133 -0.03 -28.79 -1.42
C ILE A 133 1.48 -28.56 -1.51
N THR A 134 2.27 -29.58 -1.26
CA THR A 134 3.73 -29.48 -1.18
C THR A 134 4.41 -30.37 -2.21
N GLY A 135 5.66 -30.08 -2.55
CA GLY A 135 6.44 -30.89 -3.49
C GLY A 135 7.47 -30.08 -4.27
N MET A 136 8.29 -30.78 -5.06
CA MET A 136 9.43 -30.20 -5.79
C MET A 136 9.01 -29.14 -6.83
N PRO A 137 9.93 -28.26 -7.26
CA PRO A 137 9.68 -27.30 -8.34
C PRO A 137 9.26 -28.00 -9.65
N GLY A 138 8.29 -27.41 -10.37
CA GLY A 138 7.84 -27.95 -11.66
C GLY A 138 6.87 -29.15 -11.58
N VAL A 139 6.56 -29.67 -10.39
CA VAL A 139 5.65 -30.80 -10.17
C VAL A 139 4.16 -30.50 -10.39
N GLY A 140 3.80 -29.21 -10.50
CA GLY A 140 2.45 -28.81 -10.85
C GLY A 140 1.55 -28.40 -9.68
N LYS A 141 2.09 -28.04 -8.51
CA LYS A 141 1.33 -27.62 -7.31
C LYS A 141 0.31 -26.50 -7.58
N THR A 142 0.78 -25.37 -8.10
CA THR A 142 -0.06 -24.21 -8.45
C THR A 142 -1.15 -24.62 -9.43
N ARG A 143 -0.82 -25.42 -10.46
CA ARG A 143 -1.79 -25.88 -11.45
C ARG A 143 -2.84 -26.80 -10.87
N LEU A 144 -2.45 -27.69 -9.95
CA LEU A 144 -3.40 -28.54 -9.24
C LEU A 144 -4.34 -27.70 -8.36
N ALA A 145 -3.82 -26.74 -7.62
CA ALA A 145 -4.62 -25.85 -6.77
C ALA A 145 -5.62 -25.03 -7.60
N VAL A 146 -5.16 -24.45 -8.72
CA VAL A 146 -6.02 -23.66 -9.63
C VAL A 146 -7.12 -24.55 -10.22
N HIS A 147 -6.76 -25.72 -10.77
CA HIS A 147 -7.72 -26.66 -11.37
C HIS A 147 -8.73 -27.21 -10.35
N ALA A 148 -8.28 -27.53 -9.14
CA ALA A 148 -9.16 -27.94 -8.06
C ALA A 148 -10.15 -26.83 -7.68
N GLY A 149 -9.69 -25.60 -7.59
CA GLY A 149 -10.56 -24.45 -7.34
C GLY A 149 -11.62 -24.26 -8.42
N HIS A 150 -11.26 -24.38 -9.70
CA HIS A 150 -12.25 -24.32 -10.81
C HIS A 150 -13.29 -25.43 -10.70
N ARG A 151 -12.90 -26.64 -10.32
CA ARG A 151 -13.85 -27.72 -10.08
C ARG A 151 -14.80 -27.44 -8.94
N LEU A 152 -14.27 -26.96 -7.81
CA LEU A 152 -15.08 -26.59 -6.65
C LEU A 152 -16.09 -25.48 -6.98
N LEU A 153 -15.66 -24.47 -7.73
CA LEU A 153 -16.53 -23.40 -8.20
C LEU A 153 -17.62 -23.89 -9.16
N ALA A 154 -17.27 -24.82 -10.09
CA ALA A 154 -18.21 -25.44 -11.00
C ALA A 154 -19.26 -26.31 -10.28
N GLU A 155 -18.91 -26.90 -9.15
CA GLU A 155 -19.78 -27.66 -8.26
C GLU A 155 -20.62 -26.77 -7.32
N GLY A 156 -20.53 -25.43 -7.48
CA GLY A 156 -21.26 -24.43 -6.69
C GLY A 156 -20.73 -24.24 -5.27
N LYS A 157 -19.47 -24.63 -4.99
CA LYS A 157 -18.82 -24.45 -3.69
C LYS A 157 -17.98 -23.18 -3.67
N PHE A 158 -17.93 -22.49 -2.52
CA PHE A 158 -17.10 -21.31 -2.28
C PHE A 158 -17.28 -20.18 -3.32
N THR A 159 -18.51 -19.92 -3.73
CA THR A 159 -18.80 -18.99 -4.82
C THR A 159 -18.82 -17.51 -4.42
N GLY A 160 -18.86 -17.21 -3.10
CA GLY A 160 -19.04 -15.85 -2.58
C GLY A 160 -17.82 -14.95 -2.75
N VAL A 161 -16.69 -15.33 -2.19
CA VAL A 161 -15.42 -14.56 -2.23
C VAL A 161 -14.33 -15.38 -2.89
N ARG A 162 -13.55 -14.74 -3.75
CA ARG A 162 -12.38 -15.36 -4.38
C ARG A 162 -11.17 -14.47 -4.20
N LEU A 163 -10.09 -15.00 -3.62
CA LEU A 163 -8.85 -14.27 -3.40
C LEU A 163 -7.68 -15.14 -3.85
N ALA A 164 -6.75 -14.55 -4.56
CA ALA A 164 -5.52 -15.27 -4.94
C ALA A 164 -4.31 -14.33 -4.82
N VAL A 165 -3.21 -14.87 -4.31
CA VAL A 165 -1.94 -14.16 -4.14
C VAL A 165 -0.76 -15.10 -4.35
N ASP A 166 0.30 -14.61 -5.01
CA ASP A 166 1.62 -15.24 -5.04
C ASP A 166 2.45 -14.68 -3.87
N LEU A 167 2.76 -15.53 -2.92
CA LEU A 167 3.53 -15.19 -1.73
C LEU A 167 5.03 -15.09 -1.97
N ARG A 168 5.51 -15.39 -3.19
CA ARG A 168 6.91 -15.25 -3.62
C ARG A 168 7.92 -15.94 -2.70
N GLY A 169 7.54 -17.02 -2.05
CA GLY A 169 8.39 -17.70 -1.07
C GLY A 169 9.74 -18.17 -1.60
N TYR A 170 9.83 -18.37 -2.91
CA TYR A 170 11.05 -18.88 -3.57
C TYR A 170 11.38 -18.10 -4.84
N ASP A 171 11.04 -16.82 -4.86
CA ASP A 171 11.41 -15.89 -5.93
C ASP A 171 12.90 -15.51 -5.75
N PRO A 172 13.77 -15.70 -6.78
CA PRO A 172 15.19 -15.41 -6.62
C PRO A 172 15.49 -13.91 -6.53
N ASP A 173 14.65 -13.08 -7.12
CA ASP A 173 14.89 -11.66 -7.32
C ASP A 173 14.10 -10.77 -6.36
N ARG A 174 13.04 -11.30 -5.73
CA ARG A 174 12.12 -10.55 -4.87
C ARG A 174 11.94 -11.23 -3.52
N PRO A 175 11.87 -10.45 -2.42
CA PRO A 175 11.61 -11.01 -1.11
C PRO A 175 10.21 -11.63 -1.02
N PRO A 176 10.01 -12.62 -0.12
CA PRO A 176 8.67 -13.12 0.19
C PRO A 176 7.70 -11.99 0.52
N ALA A 177 6.44 -12.16 0.12
CA ALA A 177 5.40 -11.17 0.36
C ALA A 177 5.17 -10.97 1.87
N ASP A 178 5.06 -9.70 2.29
CA ASP A 178 4.72 -9.35 3.67
C ASP A 178 3.26 -9.70 3.97
N PRO A 179 2.95 -10.47 5.02
CA PRO A 179 1.58 -10.82 5.36
C PRO A 179 0.67 -9.62 5.62
N GLY A 180 1.20 -8.56 6.22
CA GLY A 180 0.44 -7.33 6.46
C GLY A 180 0.03 -6.62 5.16
N ALA A 181 0.90 -6.64 4.16
CA ALA A 181 0.59 -6.11 2.83
C ALA A 181 -0.39 -7.00 2.05
N VAL A 182 -0.31 -8.32 2.22
CA VAL A 182 -1.29 -9.25 1.65
C VAL A 182 -2.67 -9.02 2.26
N LEU A 183 -2.77 -8.91 3.59
CA LEU A 183 -4.02 -8.60 4.29
C LEU A 183 -4.60 -7.26 3.87
N GLU A 184 -3.78 -6.23 3.72
CA GLU A 184 -4.23 -4.96 3.15
C GLU A 184 -4.87 -5.15 1.78
N GLY A 185 -4.23 -5.91 0.90
CA GLY A 185 -4.76 -6.26 -0.41
C GLY A 185 -6.09 -7.03 -0.33
N PHE A 186 -6.21 -7.98 0.57
CA PHE A 186 -7.45 -8.74 0.82
C PHE A 186 -8.56 -7.83 1.34
N LEU A 187 -8.30 -7.00 2.34
CA LEU A 187 -9.28 -6.08 2.93
C LEU A 187 -9.82 -5.09 1.90
N ARG A 188 -8.95 -4.53 1.04
CA ARG A 188 -9.38 -3.67 -0.06
C ARG A 188 -10.32 -4.39 -1.05
N ARG A 189 -10.02 -5.64 -1.39
CA ARG A 189 -10.88 -6.46 -2.27
C ARG A 189 -12.19 -6.86 -1.61
N LEU A 190 -12.22 -6.96 -0.29
CA LEU A 190 -13.44 -7.19 0.49
C LEU A 190 -14.28 -5.93 0.71
N GLY A 191 -13.84 -4.78 0.19
CA GLY A 191 -14.58 -3.52 0.19
C GLY A 191 -14.26 -2.61 1.37
N LEU A 192 -13.22 -2.89 2.16
CA LEU A 192 -12.82 -1.99 3.24
C LEU A 192 -12.08 -0.77 2.67
N PRO A 193 -12.48 0.45 3.00
CA PRO A 193 -11.81 1.67 2.59
C PRO A 193 -10.36 1.73 3.07
N ALA A 194 -9.50 2.36 2.28
CA ALA A 194 -8.07 2.43 2.56
C ALA A 194 -7.76 3.17 3.88
N GLU A 195 -8.52 4.21 4.17
CA GLU A 195 -8.40 5.02 5.38
C GLU A 195 -8.59 4.17 6.64
N GLN A 196 -9.51 3.22 6.62
CA GLN A 196 -9.73 2.31 7.75
C GLN A 196 -8.61 1.27 7.91
N ILE A 197 -7.98 0.85 6.80
CA ILE A 197 -6.94 -0.18 6.83
C ILE A 197 -5.62 0.39 7.37
N GLN A 198 -5.29 1.64 7.07
CA GLN A 198 -4.00 2.26 7.41
C GLN A 198 -3.75 2.37 8.91
N HIS A 199 -4.83 2.46 9.72
CA HIS A 199 -4.74 2.56 11.18
C HIS A 199 -4.67 1.18 11.87
N LEU A 200 -4.83 0.08 11.10
CA LEU A 200 -4.78 -1.27 11.63
C LEU A 200 -3.36 -1.81 11.58
N ASP A 201 -2.88 -2.30 12.70
CA ASP A 201 -1.70 -3.16 12.76
C ASP A 201 -1.99 -4.56 12.17
N LEU A 202 -1.02 -5.45 12.16
CA LEU A 202 -1.17 -6.80 11.60
C LEU A 202 -2.33 -7.56 12.28
N VAL A 203 -2.44 -7.48 13.59
CA VAL A 203 -3.50 -8.16 14.38
C VAL A 203 -4.87 -7.57 14.08
N GLY A 204 -4.96 -6.25 13.99
CA GLY A 204 -6.19 -5.55 13.62
C GLY A 204 -6.65 -5.88 12.19
N ARG A 205 -5.71 -5.98 11.24
CA ARG A 205 -6.01 -6.41 9.86
C ARG A 205 -6.51 -7.86 9.81
N GLU A 206 -5.89 -8.75 10.55
CA GLU A 206 -6.30 -10.16 10.66
C GLU A 206 -7.72 -10.29 11.25
N ALA A 207 -8.00 -9.61 12.37
CA ALA A 207 -9.32 -9.60 12.98
C ALA A 207 -10.40 -9.04 12.04
N LYS A 208 -10.08 -7.96 11.31
CA LYS A 208 -11.00 -7.36 10.34
C LYS A 208 -11.25 -8.26 9.14
N TYR A 209 -10.21 -8.96 8.67
CA TYR A 209 -10.31 -9.95 7.60
C TYR A 209 -11.27 -11.10 7.98
N TRP A 210 -11.12 -11.64 9.18
CA TRP A 210 -12.04 -12.67 9.69
C TRP A 210 -13.47 -12.15 9.83
N GLN A 211 -13.64 -10.93 10.34
CA GLN A 211 -14.96 -10.29 10.44
C GLN A 211 -15.65 -10.16 9.08
N LEU A 212 -14.92 -9.79 8.04
CA LEU A 212 -15.46 -9.62 6.69
C LEU A 212 -15.74 -10.96 5.99
N LEU A 213 -15.06 -12.03 6.37
CA LEU A 213 -15.33 -13.38 5.88
C LEU A 213 -16.41 -14.13 6.68
N ALA A 214 -16.76 -13.63 7.87
CA ALA A 214 -17.74 -14.29 8.72
C ALA A 214 -19.09 -14.48 8.01
N GLY A 215 -19.57 -15.72 7.96
CA GLY A 215 -20.82 -16.10 7.30
C GLY A 215 -20.77 -16.05 5.77
N ARG A 216 -19.60 -15.88 5.16
CA ARG A 216 -19.42 -15.94 3.71
C ARG A 216 -18.70 -17.20 3.28
N ASP A 217 -19.01 -17.67 2.09
CA ASP A 217 -18.22 -18.69 1.40
C ASP A 217 -17.02 -18.03 0.72
N ALA A 218 -15.82 -18.55 0.98
CA ALA A 218 -14.60 -18.00 0.38
C ALA A 218 -13.66 -19.08 -0.14
N LEU A 219 -13.07 -18.83 -1.31
CA LEU A 219 -11.98 -19.63 -1.90
C LEU A 219 -10.72 -18.78 -1.99
N ILE A 220 -9.64 -19.23 -1.34
CA ILE A 220 -8.40 -18.47 -1.20
C ILE A 220 -7.24 -19.30 -1.72
N LEU A 221 -6.42 -18.72 -2.61
CA LEU A 221 -5.17 -19.31 -3.08
C LEU A 221 -3.99 -18.54 -2.50
N LEU A 222 -3.20 -19.23 -1.69
CA LEU A 222 -1.92 -18.78 -1.13
C LEU A 222 -0.79 -19.52 -1.86
N ASP A 223 -0.38 -19.00 -3.01
CA ASP A 223 0.56 -19.66 -3.89
C ASP A 223 2.01 -19.37 -3.49
N ASN A 224 2.89 -20.38 -3.60
CA ASN A 224 4.34 -20.23 -3.43
C ASN A 224 4.76 -19.71 -2.03
N ALA A 225 4.21 -20.30 -0.97
CA ALA A 225 4.51 -19.93 0.42
C ALA A 225 5.93 -20.34 0.83
N ALA A 226 6.64 -19.45 1.55
CA ALA A 226 7.98 -19.69 2.08
C ALA A 226 7.93 -20.47 3.40
N SER A 227 7.03 -20.09 4.31
CA SER A 227 6.95 -20.61 5.68
C SER A 227 5.52 -20.57 6.22
N ALA A 228 5.29 -21.28 7.32
CA ALA A 228 4.03 -21.24 8.04
C ALA A 228 3.74 -19.86 8.66
N GLU A 229 4.77 -19.16 9.11
CA GLU A 229 4.64 -17.79 9.65
C GLU A 229 4.08 -16.81 8.62
N GLN A 230 4.51 -16.93 7.36
CA GLN A 230 4.00 -16.12 6.27
C GLN A 230 2.51 -16.38 6.00
N VAL A 231 2.07 -17.63 6.13
CA VAL A 231 0.71 -18.08 5.78
C VAL A 231 -0.28 -17.85 6.91
N ARG A 232 0.11 -18.03 8.15
CA ARG A 232 -0.78 -18.06 9.32
C ARG A 232 -1.72 -16.86 9.44
N PRO A 233 -1.27 -15.60 9.29
CA PRO A 233 -2.16 -14.44 9.36
C PRO A 233 -3.17 -14.35 8.21
N LEU A 234 -2.96 -15.11 7.12
CA LEU A 234 -3.77 -15.08 5.90
C LEU A 234 -4.85 -16.16 5.88
N LEU A 235 -4.86 -17.05 6.88
CA LEU A 235 -5.81 -18.14 6.94
C LEU A 235 -7.19 -17.63 7.35
N PRO A 236 -8.26 -18.08 6.66
CA PRO A 236 -9.63 -17.75 7.07
C PRO A 236 -10.03 -18.48 8.35
N ASP A 237 -11.01 -17.94 9.08
CA ASP A 237 -11.56 -18.51 10.32
C ASP A 237 -13.04 -18.91 10.20
N GLY A 238 -13.54 -19.22 9.06
CA GLY A 238 -14.96 -19.54 8.85
C GLY A 238 -15.20 -20.91 8.22
N PRO A 239 -16.25 -21.68 8.63
CA PRO A 239 -16.54 -23.02 8.10
C PRO A 239 -16.86 -23.02 6.60
N GLY A 240 -17.37 -21.90 6.06
CA GLY A 240 -17.62 -21.70 4.63
C GLY A 240 -16.37 -21.41 3.81
N CYS A 241 -15.18 -21.32 4.41
CA CYS A 241 -13.96 -20.93 3.75
C CYS A 241 -13.08 -22.13 3.35
N CYS A 242 -12.35 -21.98 2.24
CA CYS A 242 -11.32 -22.91 1.78
C CYS A 242 -10.06 -22.14 1.41
N ALA A 243 -8.91 -22.53 1.96
CA ALA A 243 -7.60 -22.03 1.57
C ALA A 243 -6.75 -23.14 0.96
N LEU A 244 -6.30 -22.92 -0.28
CA LEU A 244 -5.36 -23.77 -1.00
C LEU A 244 -3.98 -23.12 -0.91
N ILE A 245 -3.04 -23.78 -0.24
CA ILE A 245 -1.69 -23.29 0.02
C ILE A 245 -0.72 -24.12 -0.80
N THR A 246 0.15 -23.49 -1.57
CA THR A 246 1.23 -24.23 -2.25
C THR A 246 2.60 -23.85 -1.71
N SER A 247 3.48 -24.82 -1.51
CA SER A 247 4.86 -24.59 -1.05
C SER A 247 5.83 -25.60 -1.65
N ARG A 248 7.13 -25.27 -1.67
CA ARG A 248 8.19 -26.22 -2.03
C ARG A 248 8.50 -27.18 -0.88
N HIS A 249 8.35 -26.72 0.34
CA HIS A 249 8.61 -27.51 1.55
C HIS A 249 7.32 -27.81 2.30
N ALA A 250 7.34 -28.85 3.10
CA ALA A 250 6.28 -29.14 4.04
C ALA A 250 6.17 -27.99 5.07
N LEU A 251 4.95 -27.68 5.47
CA LEU A 251 4.63 -26.65 6.47
C LEU A 251 3.99 -27.32 7.70
N PRO A 252 4.73 -28.15 8.46
CA PRO A 252 4.18 -28.95 9.55
C PRO A 252 3.61 -28.12 10.70
N GLU A 253 4.03 -26.86 10.80
CA GLU A 253 3.53 -25.90 11.82
C GLU A 253 2.08 -25.45 11.54
N LEU A 254 1.54 -25.73 10.35
CA LEU A 254 0.13 -25.56 10.03
C LEU A 254 -0.67 -26.82 10.43
N THR A 255 -0.82 -27.04 11.72
CA THR A 255 -1.40 -28.28 12.27
C THR A 255 -2.86 -28.51 11.90
N THR A 256 -3.60 -27.44 11.58
CA THR A 256 -4.99 -27.50 11.13
C THR A 256 -5.13 -27.77 9.63
N ALA A 257 -4.04 -27.63 8.85
CA ALA A 257 -4.08 -27.86 7.41
C ALA A 257 -3.93 -29.36 7.10
N ARG A 258 -4.69 -29.82 6.09
CA ARG A 258 -4.46 -31.15 5.49
C ARG A 258 -3.30 -31.05 4.52
N HIS A 259 -2.25 -31.82 4.77
CA HIS A 259 -1.04 -31.84 3.94
C HIS A 259 -1.20 -32.84 2.79
N LEU A 260 -1.02 -32.37 1.57
CA LEU A 260 -1.07 -33.13 0.33
C LEU A 260 0.30 -33.06 -0.36
N PRO A 261 1.21 -33.99 -0.08
CA PRO A 261 2.48 -34.07 -0.78
C PRO A 261 2.24 -34.49 -2.23
N LEU A 262 2.80 -33.71 -3.16
CA LEU A 262 2.65 -33.95 -4.59
C LEU A 262 3.95 -34.48 -5.17
N ASP A 263 3.91 -35.71 -5.65
CA ASP A 263 5.02 -36.37 -6.33
C ASP A 263 4.97 -36.12 -7.84
N VAL A 264 5.98 -36.52 -8.59
CA VAL A 264 6.00 -36.50 -10.05
C VAL A 264 4.80 -37.28 -10.64
N LEU A 265 4.51 -37.09 -11.92
CA LEU A 265 3.43 -37.85 -12.58
C LEU A 265 3.79 -39.35 -12.63
N SER A 266 2.77 -40.19 -12.55
CA SER A 266 2.95 -41.60 -12.93
C SER A 266 3.30 -41.73 -14.41
N LEU A 267 3.93 -42.82 -14.81
CA LEU A 267 4.25 -43.11 -16.22
C LEU A 267 2.99 -43.03 -17.09
N ALA A 268 1.86 -43.52 -16.63
CA ALA A 268 0.60 -43.52 -17.37
C ALA A 268 0.07 -42.09 -17.60
N GLU A 269 0.18 -41.22 -16.59
CA GLU A 269 -0.21 -39.81 -16.71
C GLU A 269 0.76 -39.05 -17.61
N ALA A 270 2.07 -39.30 -17.49
CA ALA A 270 3.09 -38.69 -18.34
C ALA A 270 2.88 -39.08 -19.82
N ILE A 271 2.62 -40.35 -20.12
CA ILE A 271 2.26 -40.81 -21.47
C ILE A 271 0.96 -40.16 -21.94
N THR A 272 -0.04 -40.03 -21.07
CA THR A 272 -1.31 -39.35 -21.41
C THR A 272 -1.07 -37.89 -21.78
N LEU A 273 -0.18 -37.18 -21.07
CA LEU A 273 0.22 -35.83 -21.39
C LEU A 273 0.93 -35.72 -22.76
N LEU A 274 1.87 -36.62 -23.04
CA LEU A 274 2.55 -36.72 -24.34
C LEU A 274 1.57 -37.05 -25.46
N ARG A 275 0.60 -37.94 -25.25
CA ARG A 275 -0.42 -38.29 -26.25
C ARG A 275 -1.28 -37.10 -26.67
N ARG A 276 -1.55 -36.16 -25.76
CA ARG A 276 -2.28 -34.91 -26.10
C ARG A 276 -1.47 -33.97 -27.00
N ALA A 277 -0.19 -34.25 -27.22
CA ALA A 277 0.64 -33.54 -28.19
C ALA A 277 0.26 -33.82 -29.63
N GLY A 278 -0.49 -34.90 -29.90
CA GLY A 278 -0.80 -35.36 -31.27
C GLY A 278 0.31 -36.19 -31.91
N GLY A 279 1.37 -36.54 -31.16
CA GLY A 279 2.45 -37.38 -31.61
C GLY A 279 2.04 -38.86 -31.68
N PRO A 280 2.81 -39.74 -32.40
CA PRO A 280 2.53 -41.14 -32.60
C PRO A 280 2.85 -41.98 -31.34
N VAL A 281 2.41 -41.50 -30.13
CA VAL A 281 2.66 -42.19 -28.85
C VAL A 281 2.20 -43.63 -28.83
N SER A 282 1.13 -43.94 -29.56
CA SER A 282 0.59 -45.31 -29.68
C SER A 282 1.44 -46.18 -30.59
N ALA A 283 2.17 -45.60 -31.55
CA ALA A 283 3.07 -46.29 -32.44
C ALA A 283 4.48 -46.52 -31.84
N GLU A 284 4.87 -45.61 -30.91
CA GLU A 284 6.22 -45.59 -30.32
C GLU A 284 6.16 -45.56 -28.78
N PRO A 285 5.57 -46.55 -28.12
CA PRO A 285 5.35 -46.52 -26.65
C PRO A 285 6.65 -46.53 -25.85
N GLU A 286 7.71 -47.19 -26.36
CA GLU A 286 9.01 -47.27 -25.69
C GLU A 286 9.72 -45.90 -25.70
N SER A 287 9.72 -45.22 -26.86
CA SER A 287 10.30 -43.87 -26.98
C SER A 287 9.57 -42.85 -26.11
N ALA A 288 8.24 -42.97 -26.04
CA ALA A 288 7.42 -42.13 -25.14
C ALA A 288 7.77 -42.35 -23.67
N ALA A 289 7.94 -43.60 -23.26
CA ALA A 289 8.31 -43.96 -21.88
C ALA A 289 9.71 -43.46 -21.52
N ARG A 290 10.68 -43.60 -22.44
CA ARG A 290 12.06 -43.07 -22.24
C ARG A 290 12.10 -41.57 -22.19
N ILE A 291 11.35 -40.85 -23.05
CA ILE A 291 11.19 -39.39 -22.98
C ILE A 291 10.67 -38.97 -21.61
N ALA A 292 9.60 -39.61 -21.13
CA ALA A 292 9.04 -39.32 -19.81
C ALA A 292 10.03 -39.55 -18.68
N GLY A 293 10.82 -40.63 -18.75
CA GLY A 293 11.87 -40.96 -17.78
C GLY A 293 13.00 -39.94 -17.77
N LEU A 294 13.51 -39.55 -18.96
CA LEU A 294 14.55 -38.53 -19.12
C LEU A 294 14.13 -37.17 -18.54
N LEU A 295 12.84 -36.85 -18.62
CA LEU A 295 12.26 -35.62 -18.11
C LEU A 295 11.84 -35.71 -16.61
N GLY A 296 12.18 -36.83 -15.94
CA GLY A 296 11.87 -37.06 -14.55
C GLY A 296 10.38 -37.02 -14.23
N TYR A 297 9.52 -37.34 -15.21
CA TYR A 297 8.06 -37.31 -15.07
C TYR A 297 7.49 -35.95 -14.62
N LEU A 298 8.24 -34.87 -14.83
CA LEU A 298 7.86 -33.55 -14.40
C LEU A 298 6.87 -32.89 -15.38
N PRO A 299 5.69 -32.47 -14.95
CA PRO A 299 4.67 -31.86 -15.84
C PRO A 299 5.18 -30.69 -16.65
N LEU A 300 6.03 -29.82 -16.05
CA LEU A 300 6.60 -28.66 -16.75
C LEU A 300 7.52 -29.09 -17.90
N ALA A 301 8.43 -30.01 -17.63
CA ALA A 301 9.35 -30.53 -18.65
C ALA A 301 8.59 -31.26 -19.78
N LEU A 302 7.59 -32.07 -19.41
CA LEU A 302 6.73 -32.78 -20.36
C LEU A 302 5.92 -31.79 -21.21
N ALA A 303 5.39 -30.70 -20.65
CA ALA A 303 4.65 -29.69 -21.39
C ALA A 303 5.53 -28.99 -22.45
N LEU A 304 6.78 -28.67 -22.11
CA LEU A 304 7.76 -28.09 -23.04
C LEU A 304 8.02 -29.03 -24.22
N VAL A 305 8.30 -30.30 -23.95
CA VAL A 305 8.55 -31.31 -25.02
C VAL A 305 7.25 -31.58 -25.82
N THR A 306 6.09 -31.57 -25.16
CA THR A 306 4.80 -31.71 -25.83
C THR A 306 4.56 -30.57 -26.85
N SER A 307 4.89 -29.33 -26.49
CA SER A 307 4.81 -28.19 -27.42
C SER A 307 5.72 -28.36 -28.62
N ARG A 308 6.89 -28.91 -28.41
CA ARG A 308 7.86 -29.18 -29.46
C ARG A 308 7.42 -30.31 -30.39
N ILE A 309 6.84 -31.39 -29.87
CA ILE A 309 6.27 -32.48 -30.69
C ILE A 309 5.20 -31.90 -31.61
N ARG A 310 4.33 -31.01 -31.11
CA ARG A 310 3.33 -30.33 -31.92
C ARG A 310 3.91 -29.44 -33.01
N ALA A 311 5.02 -28.76 -32.69
CA ALA A 311 5.67 -27.86 -33.64
C ALA A 311 6.41 -28.61 -34.78
N ASN A 312 6.69 -29.91 -34.59
CA ASN A 312 7.42 -30.74 -35.57
C ASN A 312 6.64 -32.03 -35.84
N PRO A 313 5.50 -31.98 -36.54
CA PRO A 313 4.61 -33.13 -36.71
C PRO A 313 5.20 -34.26 -37.57
N ASP A 314 6.20 -33.91 -38.38
CA ASP A 314 6.89 -34.88 -39.27
C ASP A 314 7.96 -35.71 -38.53
N TRP A 315 8.26 -35.37 -37.27
CA TRP A 315 9.25 -36.09 -36.48
C TRP A 315 8.65 -37.21 -35.71
N THR A 316 9.35 -38.34 -35.63
CA THR A 316 8.98 -39.46 -34.78
C THR A 316 9.33 -39.14 -33.32
N LEU A 317 8.73 -39.87 -32.36
CA LEU A 317 9.15 -39.76 -30.96
C LEU A 317 10.59 -40.19 -30.74
N THR A 318 11.09 -41.13 -31.55
CA THR A 318 12.47 -41.54 -31.54
C THR A 318 13.42 -40.41 -31.96
N ASP A 319 13.09 -39.59 -32.97
CA ASP A 319 13.87 -38.40 -33.32
C ASP A 319 13.93 -37.39 -32.17
N HIS A 320 12.81 -37.17 -31.49
CA HIS A 320 12.78 -36.33 -30.30
C HIS A 320 13.60 -36.90 -29.13
N LEU A 321 13.57 -38.22 -28.93
CA LEU A 321 14.34 -38.92 -27.91
C LEU A 321 15.83 -38.80 -28.15
N GLU A 322 16.31 -39.08 -29.36
CA GLU A 322 17.73 -38.99 -29.73
C GLU A 322 18.28 -37.59 -29.46
N ARG A 323 17.52 -36.58 -29.79
CA ARG A 323 17.90 -35.19 -29.50
C ARG A 323 17.95 -34.87 -28.01
N LEU A 324 16.99 -35.34 -27.24
CA LEU A 324 16.98 -35.20 -25.78
C LEU A 324 18.22 -35.86 -25.17
N GLU A 325 18.51 -37.08 -25.55
CA GLU A 325 19.68 -37.83 -25.06
C GLU A 325 21.02 -37.16 -25.48
N HIS A 326 21.10 -36.66 -26.71
CA HIS A 326 22.29 -35.92 -27.18
C HIS A 326 22.53 -34.67 -26.35
N HIS A 327 21.47 -33.89 -26.05
CA HIS A 327 21.57 -32.65 -25.26
C HIS A 327 21.89 -32.94 -23.79
N GLN A 328 21.30 -33.94 -23.18
CA GLN A 328 21.63 -34.36 -21.82
C GLN A 328 23.12 -34.69 -21.69
N ARG A 329 23.66 -35.46 -22.64
CA ARG A 329 25.08 -35.84 -22.64
C ARG A 329 26.00 -34.63 -22.87
N SER A 330 25.60 -33.68 -23.76
CA SER A 330 26.42 -32.51 -24.11
C SER A 330 26.47 -31.42 -23.02
N LEU A 331 25.41 -31.27 -22.20
CA LEU A 331 25.30 -30.20 -21.21
C LEU A 331 25.81 -30.62 -19.83
N ARG A 332 26.04 -31.91 -19.57
CA ARG A 332 26.31 -32.45 -18.21
C ARG A 332 25.31 -32.00 -17.14
N VAL A 333 24.03 -31.87 -17.53
CA VAL A 333 22.95 -31.36 -16.69
C VAL A 333 22.12 -32.53 -16.21
N ASP A 334 21.92 -32.60 -14.90
CA ASP A 334 21.12 -33.65 -14.27
C ASP A 334 19.62 -33.36 -14.25
N SER A 335 19.20 -32.13 -14.65
CA SER A 335 17.80 -31.70 -14.60
C SER A 335 17.10 -31.82 -15.96
N GLY A 336 16.14 -32.75 -16.06
CA GLY A 336 15.31 -32.91 -17.26
C GLY A 336 14.52 -31.64 -17.66
N VAL A 337 14.23 -30.75 -16.68
CA VAL A 337 13.57 -29.45 -16.95
C VAL A 337 14.50 -28.52 -17.76
N GLU A 338 15.76 -28.42 -17.34
CA GLU A 338 16.72 -27.53 -17.99
C GLU A 338 17.06 -28.00 -19.42
N VAL A 339 17.16 -29.32 -19.60
CA VAL A 339 17.31 -29.92 -20.94
C VAL A 339 16.13 -29.57 -21.83
N ALA A 340 14.91 -29.68 -21.32
CA ALA A 340 13.71 -29.37 -22.09
C ALA A 340 13.58 -27.86 -22.43
N ILE A 341 13.92 -26.97 -21.48
CA ILE A 341 13.93 -25.52 -21.74
C ILE A 341 14.97 -25.17 -22.80
N ASN A 342 16.19 -25.69 -22.67
CA ASN A 342 17.28 -25.39 -23.61
C ASN A 342 16.96 -25.88 -25.03
N LEU A 343 16.33 -27.03 -25.17
CA LEU A 343 15.88 -27.51 -26.47
C LEU A 343 14.82 -26.60 -27.07
N SER A 344 13.79 -26.23 -26.31
CA SER A 344 12.75 -25.31 -26.76
C SER A 344 13.31 -23.95 -27.16
N TYR A 345 14.31 -23.44 -26.40
CA TYR A 345 15.02 -22.21 -26.69
C TYR A 345 15.80 -22.26 -28.00
N ARG A 346 16.56 -23.34 -28.24
CA ARG A 346 17.37 -23.49 -29.46
C ARG A 346 16.57 -23.61 -30.74
N ASP A 347 15.34 -24.11 -30.65
CA ASP A 347 14.46 -24.21 -31.82
C ASP A 347 13.77 -22.89 -32.19
N LEU A 348 13.85 -21.89 -31.32
CA LEU A 348 13.32 -20.55 -31.62
C LEU A 348 14.16 -19.84 -32.72
N ALA A 349 13.49 -19.03 -33.53
CA ALA A 349 14.14 -18.08 -34.41
C ALA A 349 14.94 -17.03 -33.60
N ALA A 350 15.94 -16.42 -34.18
CA ALA A 350 16.87 -15.51 -33.49
C ALA A 350 16.16 -14.31 -32.81
N ASP A 351 15.11 -13.77 -33.43
CA ASP A 351 14.27 -12.70 -32.88
C ASP A 351 13.43 -13.18 -31.69
N GLN A 352 12.94 -14.41 -31.75
CA GLN A 352 12.21 -15.02 -30.66
C GLN A 352 13.11 -15.37 -29.46
N GLN A 353 14.34 -15.86 -29.72
CA GLN A 353 15.36 -16.10 -28.70
C GLN A 353 15.71 -14.80 -27.97
N ARG A 354 15.95 -13.72 -28.73
CA ARG A 354 16.22 -12.39 -28.13
C ARG A 354 15.02 -11.87 -27.32
N ALA A 355 13.81 -11.99 -27.84
CA ALA A 355 12.60 -11.58 -27.12
C ALA A 355 12.44 -12.37 -25.83
N PHE A 356 12.68 -13.67 -25.85
CA PHE A 356 12.61 -14.53 -24.67
C PHE A 356 13.60 -14.12 -23.58
N ARG A 357 14.86 -13.85 -23.94
CA ARG A 357 15.90 -13.39 -23.02
C ARG A 357 15.57 -12.03 -22.39
N LEU A 358 15.10 -11.09 -23.21
CA LEU A 358 14.70 -9.76 -22.71
C LEU A 358 13.45 -9.82 -21.82
N LEU A 359 12.45 -10.64 -22.16
CA LEU A 359 11.25 -10.82 -21.32
C LEU A 359 11.58 -11.40 -19.94
N ALA A 360 12.64 -12.20 -19.81
CA ALA A 360 13.11 -12.72 -18.52
C ALA A 360 13.68 -11.61 -17.61
N LEU A 361 14.09 -10.49 -18.18
CA LEU A 361 14.57 -9.30 -17.44
C LEU A 361 13.42 -8.38 -17.00
N TYR A 362 12.18 -8.70 -17.37
CA TYR A 362 11.02 -7.93 -16.96
C TYR A 362 10.81 -8.05 -15.46
N PRO A 363 10.86 -6.94 -14.69
CA PRO A 363 10.85 -7.02 -13.23
C PRO A 363 9.45 -7.15 -12.64
N GLY A 364 8.40 -6.96 -13.47
CA GLY A 364 7.01 -7.01 -13.02
C GLY A 364 6.46 -8.43 -12.85
N ILE A 365 5.17 -8.52 -12.56
CA ILE A 365 4.47 -9.80 -12.30
C ILE A 365 4.03 -10.44 -13.61
N ASP A 366 3.51 -9.63 -14.53
CA ASP A 366 3.06 -10.03 -15.85
C ASP A 366 3.20 -8.83 -16.80
N VAL A 367 3.34 -9.11 -18.08
CA VAL A 367 3.65 -8.12 -19.10
C VAL A 367 2.53 -8.05 -20.16
N GLY A 368 2.11 -6.83 -20.49
CA GLY A 368 1.26 -6.54 -21.66
C GLY A 368 2.09 -6.51 -22.95
N PRO A 369 1.45 -6.64 -24.13
CA PRO A 369 2.16 -6.55 -25.40
C PRO A 369 2.85 -5.21 -25.65
N ASP A 370 2.30 -4.12 -25.18
CA ASP A 370 2.84 -2.76 -25.24
C ASP A 370 4.13 -2.60 -24.43
N ALA A 371 4.12 -3.05 -23.18
CA ALA A 371 5.31 -3.05 -22.32
C ALA A 371 6.37 -4.04 -22.83
N ALA A 372 5.98 -5.20 -23.38
CA ALA A 372 6.87 -6.13 -24.04
C ALA A 372 7.50 -5.51 -25.29
N ALA A 373 6.73 -4.78 -26.09
CA ALA A 373 7.23 -4.06 -27.27
C ALA A 373 8.32 -3.04 -26.88
N ALA A 374 8.08 -2.27 -25.84
CA ALA A 374 9.06 -1.32 -25.30
C ALA A 374 10.34 -2.02 -24.84
N LEU A 375 10.22 -3.10 -24.05
CA LEU A 375 11.36 -3.85 -23.52
C LEU A 375 12.19 -4.46 -24.66
N ILE A 376 11.54 -5.12 -25.62
CA ILE A 376 12.20 -5.78 -26.77
C ILE A 376 12.76 -4.75 -27.75
N GLY A 377 12.15 -3.57 -27.85
CA GLY A 377 12.49 -2.50 -28.80
C GLY A 377 11.86 -2.73 -30.17
N THR A 378 10.57 -3.05 -30.22
CA THR A 378 9.78 -3.31 -31.41
C THR A 378 8.41 -2.61 -31.33
N ASP A 379 7.57 -2.78 -32.35
CA ASP A 379 6.17 -2.35 -32.30
C ASP A 379 5.28 -3.39 -31.58
N GLU A 380 4.11 -2.97 -31.12
CA GLU A 380 3.18 -3.81 -30.38
C GLU A 380 2.68 -5.02 -31.21
N PRO A 381 2.30 -4.90 -32.50
CA PRO A 381 1.92 -6.04 -33.34
C PRO A 381 3.02 -7.10 -33.42
N THR A 382 4.28 -6.71 -33.55
CA THR A 382 5.43 -7.62 -33.56
C THR A 382 5.64 -8.26 -32.19
N ALA A 383 5.59 -7.50 -31.09
CA ALA A 383 5.67 -8.05 -29.74
C ALA A 383 4.56 -9.09 -29.48
N ARG A 384 3.35 -8.81 -29.92
CA ARG A 384 2.19 -9.71 -29.80
C ARG A 384 2.43 -11.04 -30.55
N ARG A 385 3.01 -11.00 -31.76
CA ARG A 385 3.43 -12.19 -32.50
C ARG A 385 4.51 -12.98 -31.78
N LEU A 386 5.53 -12.29 -31.25
CA LEU A 386 6.62 -12.91 -30.49
C LEU A 386 6.11 -13.58 -29.21
N LEU A 387 5.24 -12.90 -28.43
CA LEU A 387 4.62 -13.45 -27.24
C LEU A 387 3.75 -14.67 -27.55
N ALA A 388 3.01 -14.64 -28.67
CA ALA A 388 2.21 -15.79 -29.13
C ALA A 388 3.11 -16.99 -29.52
N ALA A 389 4.22 -16.74 -30.20
CA ALA A 389 5.18 -17.79 -30.57
C ALA A 389 5.84 -18.41 -29.33
N LEU A 390 6.29 -17.58 -28.37
CA LEU A 390 6.85 -18.04 -27.10
C LEU A 390 5.82 -18.79 -26.25
N SER A 391 4.57 -18.37 -26.30
CA SER A 391 3.46 -19.07 -25.62
C SER A 391 3.16 -20.44 -26.28
N ALA A 392 3.23 -20.51 -27.62
CA ALA A 392 3.12 -21.77 -28.34
C ALA A 392 4.25 -22.75 -28.01
N ALA A 393 5.46 -22.22 -27.75
CA ALA A 393 6.61 -23.01 -27.28
C ALA A 393 6.55 -23.34 -25.76
N SER A 394 5.50 -22.94 -25.05
CA SER A 394 5.33 -23.10 -23.59
C SER A 394 6.43 -22.39 -22.74
N LEU A 395 7.17 -21.47 -23.31
CA LEU A 395 8.19 -20.66 -22.63
C LEU A 395 7.58 -19.46 -21.90
N VAL A 396 6.40 -19.00 -22.34
CA VAL A 396 5.64 -17.91 -21.74
C VAL A 396 4.20 -18.38 -21.54
N GLN A 397 3.57 -18.02 -20.45
CA GLN A 397 2.21 -18.42 -20.10
C GLN A 397 1.27 -17.21 -20.21
N ARG A 398 0.05 -17.43 -20.69
CA ARG A 398 -1.01 -16.41 -20.62
C ARG A 398 -1.49 -16.27 -19.17
N ALA A 399 -1.51 -15.04 -18.64
CA ALA A 399 -1.97 -14.71 -17.31
C ALA A 399 -3.34 -14.00 -17.28
N GLY A 400 -3.95 -13.80 -18.46
CA GLY A 400 -5.24 -13.16 -18.66
C GLY A 400 -5.54 -12.99 -20.14
N SER A 401 -6.50 -12.14 -20.50
CA SER A 401 -6.92 -11.94 -21.89
C SER A 401 -5.78 -11.40 -22.77
N ASP A 402 -4.89 -10.56 -22.22
CA ASP A 402 -3.79 -9.95 -22.98
C ASP A 402 -2.54 -9.74 -22.09
N ARG A 403 -2.34 -10.63 -21.10
CA ARG A 403 -1.22 -10.60 -20.17
C ARG A 403 -0.42 -11.89 -20.27
N TYR A 404 0.89 -11.77 -20.08
CA TYR A 404 1.83 -12.87 -20.20
C TYR A 404 2.77 -12.91 -19.00
N ARG A 405 3.16 -14.13 -18.60
CA ARG A 405 4.07 -14.37 -17.47
C ARG A 405 5.10 -15.40 -17.86
N VAL A 406 6.33 -15.19 -17.43
CA VAL A 406 7.40 -16.21 -17.51
C VAL A 406 7.41 -16.99 -16.19
N HIS A 407 7.40 -18.30 -16.25
CA HIS A 407 7.48 -19.15 -15.05
C HIS A 407 8.88 -19.03 -14.42
N ASN A 408 8.99 -18.98 -13.07
CA ASN A 408 10.23 -18.72 -12.37
C ASN A 408 11.42 -19.60 -12.82
N LEU A 409 11.21 -20.92 -13.03
CA LEU A 409 12.27 -21.81 -13.52
C LEU A 409 12.73 -21.46 -14.93
N ILE A 410 11.79 -21.04 -15.77
CA ILE A 410 12.07 -20.63 -17.15
C ILE A 410 12.75 -19.25 -17.15
N SER A 411 12.31 -18.34 -16.26
CA SER A 411 12.91 -17.02 -16.06
C SER A 411 14.38 -17.15 -15.63
N THR A 412 14.68 -17.98 -14.64
CA THR A 412 16.08 -18.22 -14.20
C THR A 412 16.98 -18.69 -15.35
N PHE A 413 16.52 -19.63 -16.17
CA PHE A 413 17.26 -20.07 -17.37
C PHE A 413 17.43 -18.94 -18.38
N ALA A 414 16.37 -18.21 -18.70
CA ALA A 414 16.38 -17.14 -19.68
C ALA A 414 17.24 -15.94 -19.24
N THR A 415 17.21 -15.60 -17.93
CA THR A 415 18.08 -14.57 -17.34
C THR A 415 19.55 -14.96 -17.43
N ALA A 416 19.92 -16.22 -17.15
CA ALA A 416 21.27 -16.69 -17.33
C ALA A 416 21.71 -16.56 -18.80
N ARG A 417 20.85 -16.96 -19.75
CA ARG A 417 21.10 -16.79 -21.18
C ARG A 417 21.21 -15.33 -21.59
N ALA A 418 20.39 -14.43 -21.04
CA ALA A 418 20.51 -12.98 -21.30
C ALA A 418 21.87 -12.43 -20.85
N HIS A 419 22.41 -12.92 -19.74
CA HIS A 419 23.74 -12.52 -19.28
C HIS A 419 24.88 -13.07 -20.16
N ASP A 420 24.73 -14.29 -20.67
CA ASP A 420 25.73 -14.94 -21.50
C ASP A 420 25.73 -14.41 -22.95
N GLU A 421 24.54 -14.14 -23.52
CA GLU A 421 24.39 -13.90 -24.96
C GLU A 421 24.13 -12.41 -25.30
N ASP A 422 23.59 -11.60 -24.37
CA ASP A 422 23.28 -10.19 -24.63
C ASP A 422 24.26 -9.26 -23.90
N PRO A 423 24.84 -8.26 -24.56
CA PRO A 423 25.69 -7.25 -23.94
C PRO A 423 24.93 -6.48 -22.83
N ALA A 424 25.60 -6.15 -21.75
CA ALA A 424 25.00 -5.42 -20.62
C ALA A 424 24.38 -4.08 -21.05
N ARG A 425 24.94 -3.41 -22.05
CA ARG A 425 24.38 -2.17 -22.62
C ARG A 425 22.99 -2.41 -23.23
N ASP A 426 22.79 -3.55 -23.92
CA ASP A 426 21.54 -3.85 -24.62
C ASP A 426 20.44 -4.25 -23.64
N ARG A 427 20.81 -4.99 -22.56
CA ARG A 427 19.92 -5.29 -21.46
C ARG A 427 19.45 -4.01 -20.75
N ARG A 428 20.41 -3.11 -20.41
CA ARG A 428 20.07 -1.80 -19.80
C ARG A 428 19.26 -0.90 -20.73
N ALA A 429 19.54 -0.92 -22.03
CA ALA A 429 18.76 -0.17 -23.01
C ALA A 429 17.31 -0.70 -23.10
N GLY A 430 17.09 -2.01 -22.98
CA GLY A 430 15.75 -2.60 -22.89
C GLY A 430 14.98 -2.11 -21.66
N LEU A 431 15.62 -2.18 -20.49
CA LEU A 431 15.01 -1.67 -19.24
C LEU A 431 14.76 -0.16 -19.28
N GLY A 432 15.66 0.61 -19.92
CA GLY A 432 15.47 2.04 -20.12
C GLY A 432 14.22 2.37 -20.95
N ARG A 433 14.03 1.68 -22.09
CA ARG A 433 12.82 1.84 -22.93
C ARG A 433 11.54 1.43 -22.18
N LEU A 434 11.60 0.37 -21.41
CA LEU A 434 10.48 -0.06 -20.54
C LEU A 434 10.13 1.01 -19.50
N ALA A 435 11.14 1.62 -18.89
CA ALA A 435 10.95 2.70 -17.92
C ALA A 435 10.33 3.94 -18.57
N GLU A 436 10.82 4.35 -19.75
CA GLU A 436 10.26 5.47 -20.52
C GLU A 436 8.79 5.23 -20.87
N HIS A 437 8.46 4.02 -21.31
CA HIS A 437 7.09 3.61 -21.60
C HIS A 437 6.17 3.76 -20.38
N TYR A 438 6.54 3.17 -19.24
CA TYR A 438 5.73 3.24 -18.02
C TYR A 438 5.67 4.65 -17.44
N LEU A 439 6.77 5.41 -17.45
CA LEU A 439 6.78 6.81 -17.02
C LEU A 439 5.83 7.66 -17.85
N TYR A 440 5.87 7.49 -19.17
CA TYR A 440 4.98 8.23 -20.06
C TYR A 440 3.51 7.96 -19.77
N LEU A 441 3.11 6.69 -19.71
CA LEU A 441 1.73 6.33 -19.42
C LEU A 441 1.29 6.77 -18.01
N ALA A 442 2.17 6.60 -17.01
CA ALA A 442 1.89 7.05 -15.65
C ALA A 442 1.69 8.57 -15.57
N ALA A 443 2.55 9.35 -16.23
CA ALA A 443 2.42 10.80 -16.29
C ALA A 443 1.11 11.20 -16.97
N ARG A 444 0.76 10.58 -18.09
CA ARG A 444 -0.51 10.83 -18.79
C ARG A 444 -1.74 10.47 -17.95
N ALA A 445 -1.69 9.33 -17.25
CA ALA A 445 -2.78 8.92 -16.38
C ALA A 445 -2.95 9.87 -15.18
N VAL A 446 -1.84 10.28 -14.55
CA VAL A 446 -1.86 11.25 -13.44
C VAL A 446 -2.36 12.61 -13.91
N ASP A 447 -1.96 13.07 -15.09
CA ASP A 447 -2.45 14.33 -15.69
C ASP A 447 -3.97 14.34 -15.93
N VAL A 448 -4.53 13.18 -16.32
CA VAL A 448 -6.00 13.04 -16.52
C VAL A 448 -6.75 13.06 -15.20
N ILE A 449 -6.17 12.46 -14.14
CA ILE A 449 -6.80 12.41 -12.83
C ILE A 449 -6.67 13.74 -12.09
N TYR A 450 -5.48 14.38 -12.16
CA TYR A 450 -5.12 15.56 -11.38
C TYR A 450 -4.64 16.72 -12.28
N PRO A 451 -5.50 17.31 -13.13
CA PRO A 451 -5.09 18.30 -14.14
C PRO A 451 -4.46 19.58 -13.57
N HIS A 452 -4.78 19.93 -12.31
CA HIS A 452 -4.28 21.14 -11.65
C HIS A 452 -2.91 20.97 -10.96
N HIS A 453 -2.37 19.73 -10.93
CA HIS A 453 -1.12 19.39 -10.24
C HIS A 453 0.11 19.32 -11.15
N ARG A 454 0.08 19.96 -12.32
CA ARG A 454 1.17 19.89 -13.31
C ARG A 454 2.39 20.73 -12.97
N HIS A 455 2.24 21.69 -12.04
CA HIS A 455 3.37 22.54 -11.66
C HIS A 455 4.46 21.72 -10.96
N GLY A 456 5.72 21.82 -11.43
CA GLY A 456 6.83 21.05 -10.88
C GLY A 456 6.89 19.56 -11.28
N ALA A 457 5.88 19.03 -12.00
CA ALA A 457 5.91 17.67 -12.51
C ALA A 457 7.03 17.51 -13.57
N PRO A 458 7.75 16.36 -13.59
CA PRO A 458 8.77 16.12 -14.59
C PRO A 458 8.16 16.09 -16.00
N ARG A 459 8.82 16.76 -16.96
CA ARG A 459 8.40 16.70 -18.36
C ARG A 459 8.83 15.36 -18.95
N ILE A 460 7.90 14.44 -19.13
CA ILE A 460 8.16 13.14 -19.72
C ILE A 460 7.95 13.23 -21.23
N THR A 461 9.01 12.95 -21.97
CA THR A 461 8.96 12.91 -23.43
C THR A 461 8.25 11.64 -23.91
N ALA A 462 7.41 11.76 -24.92
CA ALA A 462 6.74 10.60 -25.52
C ALA A 462 7.79 9.67 -26.16
N PRO A 463 7.77 8.36 -25.87
CA PRO A 463 8.63 7.41 -26.56
C PRO A 463 8.22 7.26 -28.04
N PRO A 464 9.10 6.75 -28.93
CA PRO A 464 8.83 6.69 -30.38
C PRO A 464 7.53 5.99 -30.78
N ASN A 465 7.10 4.99 -30.03
CA ASN A 465 5.83 4.26 -30.21
C ASN A 465 4.94 4.48 -28.99
N ALA A 466 4.71 5.75 -28.62
CA ALA A 466 3.93 6.09 -27.45
C ALA A 466 2.51 5.51 -27.56
N PRO A 467 2.04 4.73 -26.59
CA PRO A 467 0.66 4.26 -26.56
C PRO A 467 -0.31 5.42 -26.29
N ASP A 468 -1.56 5.21 -26.63
CA ASP A 468 -2.61 6.19 -26.37
C ASP A 468 -2.78 6.42 -24.86
N ALA A 469 -3.00 7.68 -24.48
CA ALA A 469 -3.30 8.03 -23.10
C ALA A 469 -4.66 7.46 -22.69
N PRO A 470 -4.85 7.12 -21.41
CA PRO A 470 -6.18 6.74 -20.91
C PRO A 470 -7.23 7.81 -21.24
N PRO A 471 -8.41 7.43 -21.77
CA PRO A 471 -9.36 8.40 -22.30
C PRO A 471 -10.06 9.26 -21.24
N ASP A 472 -10.20 8.75 -20.02
CA ASP A 472 -10.89 9.42 -18.93
C ASP A 472 -10.31 9.05 -17.55
N ARG A 473 -10.87 9.68 -16.48
CA ARG A 473 -10.42 9.47 -15.09
C ARG A 473 -10.60 8.02 -14.63
N ALA A 474 -11.67 7.34 -15.03
CA ALA A 474 -11.95 5.97 -14.61
C ALA A 474 -10.95 5.00 -15.25
N ALA A 475 -10.71 5.14 -16.55
CA ALA A 475 -9.71 4.36 -17.29
C ALA A 475 -8.29 4.61 -16.74
N ALA A 476 -7.94 5.88 -16.44
CA ALA A 476 -6.64 6.24 -15.87
C ALA A 476 -6.41 5.61 -14.48
N ARG A 477 -7.41 5.68 -13.58
CA ARG A 477 -7.36 4.99 -12.28
C ARG A 477 -7.28 3.48 -12.43
N GLY A 478 -8.10 2.90 -13.32
CA GLY A 478 -8.08 1.47 -13.61
C GLY A 478 -6.71 1.00 -14.06
N TRP A 479 -6.07 1.72 -14.99
CA TRP A 479 -4.73 1.41 -15.50
C TRP A 479 -3.68 1.52 -14.39
N LEU A 480 -3.63 2.63 -13.64
CA LEU A 480 -2.68 2.82 -12.54
C LEU A 480 -2.82 1.73 -11.46
N ASN A 481 -4.04 1.32 -11.13
CA ASN A 481 -4.27 0.25 -10.16
C ASN A 481 -3.83 -1.12 -10.70
N THR A 482 -4.09 -1.40 -11.96
CA THR A 482 -3.68 -2.67 -12.62
C THR A 482 -2.16 -2.76 -12.74
N GLU A 483 -1.53 -1.69 -13.20
CA GLU A 483 -0.07 -1.65 -13.41
C GLU A 483 0.73 -1.27 -12.16
N ARG A 484 0.11 -0.98 -11.03
CA ARG A 484 0.79 -0.51 -9.81
C ARG A 484 1.97 -1.38 -9.43
N ALA A 485 1.80 -2.70 -9.36
CA ALA A 485 2.87 -3.61 -8.97
C ALA A 485 4.00 -3.64 -10.01
N ASN A 486 3.67 -3.54 -11.29
CA ASN A 486 4.64 -3.49 -12.38
C ASN A 486 5.40 -2.15 -12.39
N LEU A 487 4.68 -1.02 -12.21
CA LEU A 487 5.29 0.31 -12.08
C LEU A 487 6.30 0.36 -10.94
N LEU A 488 5.94 -0.18 -9.77
CA LEU A 488 6.82 -0.23 -8.61
C LEU A 488 8.04 -1.13 -8.87
N ALA A 489 7.83 -2.30 -9.45
CA ALA A 489 8.91 -3.23 -9.77
C ALA A 489 9.92 -2.63 -10.77
N VAL A 490 9.42 -1.92 -11.78
CA VAL A 490 10.29 -1.20 -12.72
C VAL A 490 11.00 -0.04 -12.05
N ALA A 491 10.26 0.81 -11.32
CA ALA A 491 10.81 2.01 -10.67
C ALA A 491 11.89 1.71 -9.61
N THR A 492 11.87 0.51 -9.01
CA THR A 492 12.82 0.10 -7.97
C THR A 492 13.88 -0.88 -8.48
N HIS A 493 13.91 -1.18 -9.79
CA HIS A 493 14.87 -2.11 -10.35
C HIS A 493 16.31 -1.59 -10.22
N PRO A 494 17.28 -2.42 -9.77
CA PRO A 494 18.66 -1.98 -9.51
C PRO A 494 19.40 -1.43 -10.74
N ASP A 495 19.10 -1.96 -11.92
CA ASP A 495 19.72 -1.54 -13.18
C ASP A 495 18.95 -0.42 -13.90
N LEU A 496 17.92 0.15 -13.26
CA LEU A 496 17.21 1.31 -13.78
C LEU A 496 18.15 2.53 -13.80
N PRO A 497 18.14 3.35 -14.87
CA PRO A 497 18.84 4.63 -14.83
C PRO A 497 18.36 5.50 -13.65
N GLU A 498 19.29 6.03 -12.88
CA GLU A 498 18.99 6.83 -11.69
C GLU A 498 17.98 7.98 -11.94
N PRO A 499 18.08 8.76 -13.06
CA PRO A 499 17.10 9.80 -13.34
C PRO A 499 15.67 9.27 -13.52
N ALA A 500 15.51 8.05 -14.02
CA ALA A 500 14.18 7.44 -14.16
C ALA A 500 13.55 7.10 -12.79
N ALA A 501 14.34 6.61 -11.84
CA ALA A 501 13.86 6.36 -10.47
C ALA A 501 13.34 7.65 -9.80
N VAL A 502 14.06 8.77 -9.98
CA VAL A 502 13.64 10.09 -9.50
C VAL A 502 12.34 10.53 -10.18
N ALA A 503 12.25 10.34 -11.50
CA ALA A 503 11.06 10.71 -12.27
C ALA A 503 9.82 9.89 -11.88
N PHE A 504 9.94 8.57 -11.64
CA PHE A 504 8.84 7.73 -11.15
C PHE A 504 8.32 8.20 -9.79
N SER A 505 9.22 8.53 -8.88
CA SER A 505 8.88 9.04 -7.56
C SER A 505 8.05 10.32 -7.66
N ALA A 506 8.50 11.29 -8.45
CA ALA A 506 7.80 12.55 -8.65
C ALA A 506 6.45 12.37 -9.38
N THR A 507 6.38 11.47 -10.36
CA THR A 507 5.17 11.22 -11.16
C THR A 507 4.07 10.52 -10.34
N LEU A 508 4.43 9.49 -9.58
CA LEU A 508 3.46 8.62 -8.91
C LEU A 508 3.07 9.09 -7.52
N HIS A 509 3.83 10.02 -6.91
CA HIS A 509 3.60 10.48 -5.54
C HIS A 509 2.14 10.82 -5.25
N ARG A 510 1.56 11.73 -6.04
CA ARG A 510 0.20 12.21 -5.79
C ARG A 510 -0.84 11.09 -5.86
N HIS A 511 -0.77 10.24 -6.87
CA HIS A 511 -1.71 9.12 -7.01
C HIS A 511 -1.61 8.13 -5.86
N LEU A 512 -0.40 7.73 -5.49
CA LEU A 512 -0.19 6.78 -4.40
C LEU A 512 -0.58 7.37 -3.04
N ALA A 513 -0.29 8.64 -2.80
CA ALA A 513 -0.68 9.32 -1.57
C ALA A 513 -2.20 9.46 -1.43
N MET A 514 -2.89 9.86 -2.51
CA MET A 514 -4.36 10.02 -2.50
C MET A 514 -5.11 8.69 -2.53
N SER A 515 -4.46 7.60 -2.98
CA SER A 515 -5.01 6.24 -2.94
C SER A 515 -4.58 5.48 -1.68
N CYS A 516 -3.99 6.16 -0.69
CA CYS A 516 -3.49 5.62 0.58
C CYS A 516 -2.53 4.41 0.41
N HIS A 517 -1.77 4.40 -0.70
CA HIS A 517 -0.71 3.42 -0.94
C HIS A 517 0.62 3.91 -0.35
N TYR A 518 0.61 4.29 0.93
CA TYR A 518 1.75 4.92 1.59
C TYR A 518 3.03 4.08 1.59
N PRO A 519 2.99 2.75 1.86
CA PRO A 519 4.20 1.92 1.80
C PRO A 519 4.88 1.95 0.42
N ASP A 520 4.08 1.87 -0.64
CA ASP A 520 4.57 1.91 -2.03
C ASP A 520 5.22 3.27 -2.35
N ALA A 521 4.54 4.36 -1.96
CA ALA A 521 5.05 5.71 -2.15
C ALA A 521 6.34 5.95 -1.35
N MET A 522 6.42 5.49 -0.08
CA MET A 522 7.64 5.57 0.74
C MET A 522 8.80 4.84 0.08
N LEU A 523 8.57 3.63 -0.46
CA LEU A 523 9.57 2.87 -1.18
C LEU A 523 10.11 3.63 -2.39
N LEU A 524 9.23 4.21 -3.20
CA LEU A 524 9.64 4.99 -4.37
C LEU A 524 10.50 6.19 -3.98
N HIS A 525 10.08 6.95 -2.94
CA HIS A 525 10.87 8.11 -2.50
C HIS A 525 12.22 7.71 -1.91
N GLN A 526 12.29 6.66 -1.10
CA GLN A 526 13.55 6.16 -0.55
C GLN A 526 14.51 5.71 -1.65
N ASN A 527 13.99 4.98 -2.66
CA ASN A 527 14.78 4.60 -3.83
C ASN A 527 15.25 5.81 -4.64
N ALA A 528 14.35 6.80 -4.85
CA ALA A 528 14.67 8.03 -5.58
C ALA A 528 15.72 8.88 -4.85
N ILE A 529 15.66 9.01 -3.53
CA ILE A 529 16.68 9.70 -2.72
C ILE A 529 18.05 9.01 -2.91
N GLY A 530 18.07 7.67 -2.84
CA GLY A 530 19.29 6.90 -3.07
C GLY A 530 19.85 7.09 -4.50
N ALA A 531 18.98 7.06 -5.51
CA ALA A 531 19.34 7.26 -6.91
C ALA A 531 19.85 8.69 -7.16
N ALA A 532 19.13 9.70 -6.66
CA ALA A 532 19.50 11.11 -6.78
C ALA A 532 20.89 11.40 -6.18
N ARG A 533 21.18 10.83 -5.01
CA ARG A 533 22.52 10.92 -4.39
C ARG A 533 23.63 10.28 -5.21
N ARG A 534 23.36 9.13 -5.84
CA ARG A 534 24.36 8.44 -6.68
C ARG A 534 24.68 9.21 -7.97
N CYS A 535 23.68 9.84 -8.59
CA CYS A 535 23.89 10.61 -9.83
C CYS A 535 24.15 12.12 -9.58
N GLY A 536 24.13 12.58 -8.33
CA GLY A 536 24.35 14.00 -7.97
C GLY A 536 23.17 14.93 -8.28
N ASP A 537 21.94 14.38 -8.48
CA ASP A 537 20.72 15.17 -8.70
C ASP A 537 20.19 15.72 -7.36
N ARG A 538 20.83 16.80 -6.88
CA ARG A 538 20.45 17.46 -5.63
C ARG A 538 19.00 17.96 -5.64
N ALA A 539 18.49 18.44 -6.79
CA ALA A 539 17.11 18.91 -6.91
C ALA A 539 16.12 17.74 -6.82
N GLY A 540 16.42 16.61 -7.48
CA GLY A 540 15.64 15.38 -7.36
C GLY A 540 15.64 14.82 -5.93
N GLU A 541 16.78 14.88 -5.22
CA GLU A 541 16.88 14.51 -3.81
C GLU A 541 15.93 15.36 -2.96
N ALA A 542 15.96 16.70 -3.11
CA ALA A 542 15.11 17.59 -2.33
C ALA A 542 13.61 17.33 -2.55
N ARG A 543 13.19 17.16 -3.81
CA ARG A 543 11.79 16.83 -4.13
C ARG A 543 11.37 15.48 -3.55
N ALA A 544 12.22 14.46 -3.62
CA ALA A 544 11.93 13.14 -3.05
C ALA A 544 11.84 13.18 -1.51
N LEU A 545 12.67 14.03 -0.84
CA LEU A 545 12.59 14.27 0.59
C LEU A 545 11.27 14.94 0.99
N VAL A 546 10.79 15.94 0.22
CA VAL A 546 9.46 16.55 0.44
C VAL A 546 8.36 15.50 0.32
N GLY A 547 8.39 14.66 -0.73
CA GLY A 547 7.41 13.58 -0.92
C GLY A 547 7.43 12.57 0.22
N LEU A 548 8.61 12.16 0.69
CA LEU A 548 8.73 11.24 1.83
C LEU A 548 8.22 11.89 3.13
N GLY A 549 8.50 13.16 3.33
CA GLY A 549 8.01 13.95 4.45
C GLY A 549 6.48 14.05 4.47
N ASP A 550 5.83 14.28 3.30
CA ASP A 550 4.35 14.30 3.18
C ASP A 550 3.75 12.94 3.63
N LEU A 551 4.37 11.83 3.24
CA LEU A 551 3.90 10.51 3.65
C LEU A 551 4.08 10.26 5.15
N TYR A 552 5.19 10.69 5.75
CA TYR A 552 5.35 10.64 7.19
C TYR A 552 4.34 11.51 7.92
N GLN A 553 4.05 12.71 7.40
CA GLN A 553 3.02 13.61 7.93
C GLN A 553 1.64 12.96 7.90
N ARG A 554 1.24 12.36 6.78
CA ARG A 554 -0.05 11.65 6.60
C ARG A 554 -0.20 10.42 7.51
N THR A 555 0.91 9.82 7.91
CA THR A 555 0.94 8.67 8.82
C THR A 555 1.20 9.07 10.28
N GLY A 556 1.08 10.35 10.64
CA GLY A 556 1.23 10.86 12.01
C GLY A 556 2.67 10.89 12.53
N ARG A 557 3.67 10.62 11.70
CA ARG A 557 5.10 10.57 12.07
C ARG A 557 5.74 11.96 11.96
N TYR A 558 5.21 12.92 12.71
CA TYR A 558 5.55 14.35 12.55
C TYR A 558 7.03 14.71 12.76
N GLU A 559 7.72 14.03 13.68
CA GLU A 559 9.16 14.25 13.88
C GLU A 559 10.00 13.81 12.67
N GLN A 560 9.66 12.62 12.10
CA GLN A 560 10.33 12.13 10.90
C GLN A 560 10.01 13.03 9.69
N ALA A 561 8.77 13.47 9.56
CA ALA A 561 8.36 14.41 8.52
C ALA A 561 9.16 15.72 8.59
N THR A 562 9.24 16.33 9.77
CA THR A 562 10.01 17.57 10.01
C THR A 562 11.46 17.39 9.58
N GLY A 563 12.12 16.27 9.95
CA GLY A 563 13.50 16.00 9.56
C GLY A 563 13.70 15.91 8.04
N GLN A 564 12.73 15.36 7.29
CA GLN A 564 12.80 15.30 5.84
C GLN A 564 12.59 16.69 5.20
N PHE A 565 11.65 17.48 5.71
CA PHE A 565 11.40 18.83 5.21
C PHE A 565 12.55 19.78 5.51
N ASP A 566 13.17 19.71 6.69
CA ASP A 566 14.35 20.50 7.02
C ASP A 566 15.54 20.15 6.10
N ALA A 567 15.77 18.87 5.84
CA ALA A 567 16.80 18.42 4.90
C ALA A 567 16.53 18.93 3.47
N ALA A 568 15.28 18.84 3.01
CA ALA A 568 14.87 19.35 1.71
C ALA A 568 15.05 20.87 1.61
N LEU A 569 14.68 21.61 2.67
CA LEU A 569 14.79 23.07 2.74
C LEU A 569 16.25 23.53 2.63
N VAL A 570 17.18 22.85 3.29
CA VAL A 570 18.62 23.15 3.17
C VAL A 570 19.07 23.00 1.73
N ILE A 571 18.74 21.88 1.08
CA ILE A 571 19.14 21.62 -0.31
C ILE A 571 18.48 22.62 -1.28
N ALA A 572 17.20 22.90 -1.10
CA ALA A 572 16.44 23.82 -1.97
C ALA A 572 17.03 25.23 -1.91
N ARG A 573 17.40 25.72 -0.72
CA ARG A 573 18.06 27.02 -0.55
C ARG A 573 19.46 27.06 -1.18
N ASP A 574 20.26 26.02 -1.02
CA ASP A 574 21.58 25.91 -1.64
C ASP A 574 21.48 25.99 -3.18
N LEU A 575 20.43 25.42 -3.76
CA LEU A 575 20.17 25.39 -5.21
C LEU A 575 19.38 26.60 -5.72
N SER A 576 18.83 27.43 -4.82
CA SER A 576 17.84 28.45 -5.15
C SER A 576 16.59 27.86 -5.84
N ASP A 577 16.21 26.63 -5.48
CA ASP A 577 14.99 25.96 -5.95
C ASP A 577 13.79 26.48 -5.11
N VAL A 578 13.26 27.62 -5.54
CA VAL A 578 12.20 28.34 -4.85
C VAL A 578 10.90 27.52 -4.74
N ASP A 579 10.60 26.66 -5.72
CA ASP A 579 9.39 25.83 -5.68
C ASP A 579 9.48 24.74 -4.59
N THR A 580 10.60 23.99 -4.56
CA THR A 580 10.83 22.98 -3.51
C THR A 580 10.95 23.62 -2.12
N GLU A 581 11.59 24.82 -2.01
CA GLU A 581 11.60 25.57 -0.74
C GLU A 581 10.18 25.91 -0.30
N GLY A 582 9.33 26.38 -1.20
CA GLY A 582 7.94 26.72 -0.91
C GLY A 582 7.14 25.53 -0.38
N TRP A 583 7.29 24.34 -0.97
CA TRP A 583 6.63 23.12 -0.51
C TRP A 583 7.13 22.65 0.85
N ALA A 584 8.44 22.67 1.09
CA ALA A 584 9.01 22.29 2.39
C ALA A 584 8.49 23.21 3.51
N LEU A 585 8.46 24.54 3.27
CA LEU A 585 7.91 25.52 4.19
C LEU A 585 6.41 25.34 4.43
N TYR A 586 5.63 25.01 3.39
CA TYR A 586 4.20 24.71 3.52
C TYR A 586 3.96 23.57 4.50
N HIS A 587 4.67 22.46 4.33
CA HIS A 587 4.51 21.28 5.19
C HIS A 587 4.99 21.52 6.62
N LEU A 588 6.12 22.24 6.81
CA LEU A 588 6.57 22.65 8.15
C LEU A 588 5.53 23.55 8.83
N GLY A 589 4.94 24.48 8.08
CA GLY A 589 3.85 25.32 8.56
C GLY A 589 2.63 24.51 8.97
N PHE A 590 2.23 23.54 8.16
CA PHE A 590 1.10 22.65 8.48
C PHE A 590 1.35 21.80 9.73
N ILE A 591 2.55 21.23 9.90
CA ILE A 591 2.90 20.51 11.14
C ILE A 591 2.86 21.43 12.37
N CYS A 592 3.25 22.69 12.22
CA CYS A 592 3.12 23.67 13.30
C CYS A 592 1.67 23.93 13.68
N LEU A 593 0.75 23.98 12.70
CA LEU A 593 -0.70 24.11 12.96
C LEU A 593 -1.23 22.91 13.75
N LEU A 594 -0.91 21.72 13.31
CA LEU A 594 -1.31 20.47 14.00
C LEU A 594 -0.74 20.36 15.43
N SER A 595 0.42 21.00 15.68
CA SER A 595 1.09 21.00 16.99
C SER A 595 0.72 22.19 17.87
N GLY A 596 -0.28 22.99 17.50
CA GLY A 596 -0.73 24.17 18.25
C GLY A 596 0.24 25.38 18.22
N ARG A 597 1.28 25.37 17.37
CA ARG A 597 2.26 26.43 17.19
C ARG A 597 1.84 27.38 16.08
N TYR A 598 0.68 28.00 16.25
CA TYR A 598 -0.05 28.72 15.20
C TYR A 598 0.72 29.93 14.63
N GLU A 599 1.38 30.73 15.45
CA GLU A 599 2.15 31.89 15.01
C GLU A 599 3.31 31.44 14.09
N ARG A 600 4.06 30.39 14.51
CA ARG A 600 5.15 29.84 13.71
C ARG A 600 4.62 29.19 12.43
N GLY A 601 3.45 28.56 12.51
CA GLY A 601 2.74 28.03 11.34
C GLY A 601 2.40 29.14 10.34
N ALA A 602 1.93 30.28 10.79
CA ALA A 602 1.67 31.44 9.94
C ALA A 602 2.96 31.99 9.31
N GLU A 603 4.08 32.08 10.05
CA GLU A 603 5.37 32.53 9.51
C GLU A 603 5.86 31.62 8.38
N TYR A 604 5.85 30.31 8.57
CA TYR A 604 6.24 29.34 7.53
C TYR A 604 5.33 29.42 6.31
N ASN A 605 4.01 29.49 6.48
CA ASN A 605 3.07 29.57 5.37
C ASN A 605 3.15 30.91 4.64
N ALA A 606 3.50 32.01 5.30
CA ALA A 606 3.76 33.30 4.65
C ALA A 606 5.01 33.24 3.75
N GLN A 607 6.08 32.60 4.21
CA GLN A 607 7.28 32.36 3.39
C GLN A 607 6.96 31.43 2.21
N SER A 608 6.22 30.33 2.45
CA SER A 608 5.74 29.46 1.39
C SER A 608 4.93 30.22 0.33
N LEU A 609 3.99 31.06 0.75
CA LEU A 609 3.19 31.88 -0.15
C LEU A 609 4.05 32.78 -1.03
N ALA A 610 5.10 33.37 -0.46
CA ALA A 610 6.03 34.21 -1.24
C ALA A 610 6.77 33.38 -2.30
N CYS A 611 7.22 32.17 -1.96
CA CYS A 611 7.85 31.24 -2.90
C CYS A 611 6.87 30.82 -4.01
N MET A 612 5.63 30.43 -3.67
CA MET A 612 4.63 29.99 -4.63
C MET A 612 4.25 31.12 -5.62
N ARG A 613 4.17 32.35 -5.13
CA ARG A 613 3.94 33.53 -5.98
C ARG A 613 5.11 33.81 -6.90
N ALA A 614 6.35 33.69 -6.41
CA ALA A 614 7.54 33.91 -7.21
C ALA A 614 7.70 32.89 -8.36
N THR A 615 7.25 31.65 -8.16
CA THR A 615 7.28 30.59 -9.16
C THR A 615 6.02 30.52 -10.04
N GLY A 616 4.97 31.30 -9.72
CA GLY A 616 3.68 31.19 -10.39
C GLY A 616 2.90 29.89 -10.08
N ASN A 617 3.26 29.20 -8.99
CA ASN A 617 2.61 27.97 -8.57
C ASN A 617 1.26 28.29 -7.91
N ARG A 618 0.22 28.46 -8.74
CA ARG A 618 -1.13 28.84 -8.30
C ARG A 618 -1.75 27.81 -7.33
N PHE A 619 -1.50 26.53 -7.57
CA PHE A 619 -1.97 25.48 -6.67
C PHE A 619 -1.29 25.55 -5.28
N GLY A 620 0.03 25.77 -5.25
CA GLY A 620 0.76 25.99 -4.00
C GLY A 620 0.30 27.27 -3.28
N GLU A 621 -0.04 28.32 -4.04
CA GLU A 621 -0.60 29.57 -3.49
C GLU A 621 -1.92 29.33 -2.76
N VAL A 622 -2.86 28.56 -3.36
CA VAL A 622 -4.11 28.13 -2.72
C VAL A 622 -3.84 27.42 -1.38
N ARG A 623 -2.89 26.50 -1.37
CA ARG A 623 -2.54 25.71 -0.18
C ARG A 623 -1.96 26.59 0.94
N ALA A 624 -1.01 27.46 0.62
CA ALA A 624 -0.38 28.34 1.60
C ALA A 624 -1.36 29.38 2.17
N LEU A 625 -2.22 29.98 1.31
CA LEU A 625 -3.26 30.89 1.75
C LEU A 625 -4.30 30.22 2.65
N GLY A 626 -4.72 28.99 2.31
CA GLY A 626 -5.64 28.22 3.15
C GLY A 626 -5.06 27.98 4.55
N ASN A 627 -3.81 27.53 4.64
CA ASN A 627 -3.14 27.34 5.93
C ASN A 627 -2.94 28.65 6.72
N LEU A 628 -2.67 29.78 6.03
CA LEU A 628 -2.65 31.09 6.69
C LEU A 628 -4.02 31.46 7.26
N GLY A 629 -5.09 31.21 6.52
CA GLY A 629 -6.46 31.38 7.00
C GLY A 629 -6.69 30.57 8.29
N CYS A 630 -6.37 29.27 8.28
CA CYS A 630 -6.48 28.41 9.46
C CYS A 630 -5.61 28.91 10.63
N ALA A 631 -4.35 29.31 10.37
CA ALA A 631 -3.47 29.84 11.39
C ALA A 631 -4.07 31.07 12.09
N TYR A 632 -4.51 32.05 11.31
CA TYR A 632 -5.09 33.27 11.86
C TYR A 632 -6.43 33.03 12.56
N GLN A 633 -7.22 32.08 12.10
CA GLN A 633 -8.44 31.66 12.79
C GLN A 633 -8.11 31.09 14.19
N MET A 634 -7.11 30.24 14.29
CA MET A 634 -6.68 29.64 15.57
C MET A 634 -6.01 30.65 16.51
N ILE A 635 -5.38 31.71 15.97
CA ILE A 635 -4.84 32.84 16.75
C ILE A 635 -5.97 33.80 17.20
N GLY A 636 -7.20 33.67 16.66
CA GLY A 636 -8.31 34.56 16.94
C GLY A 636 -8.39 35.81 16.04
N GLN A 637 -7.52 35.94 15.05
CA GLN A 637 -7.50 37.05 14.09
C GLN A 637 -8.48 36.80 12.93
N LEU A 638 -9.78 36.73 13.25
CA LEU A 638 -10.84 36.28 12.35
C LEU A 638 -10.98 37.10 11.05
N ASP A 639 -10.72 38.41 11.11
CA ASP A 639 -10.76 39.26 9.89
C ASP A 639 -9.64 38.89 8.92
N ARG A 640 -8.43 38.70 9.42
CA ARG A 640 -7.29 38.24 8.59
C ARG A 640 -7.55 36.86 8.01
N ALA A 641 -8.07 35.93 8.82
CA ALA A 641 -8.45 34.60 8.36
C ALA A 641 -9.45 34.70 7.20
N ALA A 642 -10.51 35.53 7.35
CA ALA A 642 -11.50 35.72 6.30
C ALA A 642 -10.88 36.30 5.02
N ASP A 643 -9.93 37.20 5.13
CA ASP A 643 -9.25 37.80 3.95
C ASP A 643 -8.41 36.77 3.21
N HIS A 644 -7.69 35.93 3.92
CA HIS A 644 -6.93 34.82 3.29
C HIS A 644 -7.87 33.80 2.65
N PHE A 645 -8.94 33.39 3.31
CA PHE A 645 -9.91 32.47 2.73
C PHE A 645 -10.64 33.05 1.50
N ARG A 646 -10.95 34.36 1.46
CA ARG A 646 -11.51 35.01 0.24
C ARG A 646 -10.50 34.95 -0.91
N GLN A 647 -9.21 35.19 -0.66
CA GLN A 647 -8.17 35.05 -1.68
C GLN A 647 -8.07 33.62 -2.17
N THR A 648 -8.09 32.63 -1.26
CA THR A 648 -8.10 31.22 -1.60
C THR A 648 -9.31 30.86 -2.46
N LEU A 649 -10.51 31.33 -2.10
CA LEU A 649 -11.75 31.11 -2.84
C LEU A 649 -11.66 31.62 -4.27
N ALA A 650 -11.12 32.84 -4.44
CA ALA A 650 -10.96 33.45 -5.77
C ALA A 650 -10.02 32.59 -6.65
N LEU A 651 -8.93 32.11 -6.10
CA LEU A 651 -7.97 31.22 -6.79
C LEU A 651 -8.55 29.84 -7.11
N CYS A 652 -9.29 29.22 -6.20
CA CYS A 652 -9.98 27.96 -6.46
C CYS A 652 -10.94 28.07 -7.63
N ARG A 653 -11.70 29.18 -7.72
CA ARG A 653 -12.59 29.46 -8.85
C ARG A 653 -11.84 29.69 -10.17
N GLU A 654 -10.72 30.43 -10.13
CA GLU A 654 -9.85 30.64 -11.30
C GLU A 654 -9.29 29.29 -11.83
N LEU A 655 -8.98 28.36 -10.93
CA LEU A 655 -8.44 27.04 -11.25
C LEU A 655 -9.52 25.99 -11.55
N ASP A 656 -10.80 26.29 -11.40
CA ASP A 656 -11.92 25.33 -11.43
C ASP A 656 -11.73 24.16 -10.42
N ASP A 657 -11.08 24.46 -9.27
CA ASP A 657 -10.90 23.51 -8.17
C ASP A 657 -12.15 23.47 -7.29
N ARG A 658 -13.13 22.66 -7.67
CA ARG A 658 -14.43 22.53 -7.00
C ARG A 658 -14.30 22.01 -5.56
N GLU A 659 -13.38 21.11 -5.33
CA GLU A 659 -13.11 20.56 -4.00
C GLU A 659 -12.48 21.61 -3.07
N GLY A 660 -11.48 22.35 -3.57
CA GLY A 660 -10.89 23.49 -2.87
C GLY A 660 -11.89 24.60 -2.60
N GLU A 661 -12.73 24.93 -3.57
CA GLU A 661 -13.81 25.92 -3.42
C GLU A 661 -14.77 25.53 -2.28
N ALA A 662 -15.19 24.29 -2.24
CA ALA A 662 -16.10 23.77 -1.22
C ALA A 662 -15.51 23.88 0.19
N ARG A 663 -14.26 23.43 0.37
CA ARG A 663 -13.57 23.54 1.66
C ARG A 663 -13.44 24.98 2.14
N VAL A 664 -13.04 25.88 1.27
CA VAL A 664 -12.86 27.29 1.66
C VAL A 664 -14.20 27.97 1.97
N LEU A 665 -15.27 27.59 1.27
CA LEU A 665 -16.61 28.07 1.61
C LEU A 665 -17.03 27.58 3.01
N ASP A 666 -16.72 26.36 3.39
CA ASP A 666 -17.01 25.82 4.71
C ASP A 666 -16.23 26.57 5.81
N GLU A 667 -14.96 26.87 5.58
CA GLU A 667 -14.15 27.71 6.48
C GLU A 667 -14.69 29.13 6.62
N LEU A 668 -15.11 29.78 5.52
CA LEU A 668 -15.76 31.09 5.55
C LEU A 668 -17.10 31.05 6.29
N GLY A 669 -17.82 29.94 6.19
CA GLY A 669 -19.00 29.64 6.99
C GLY A 669 -18.69 29.62 8.48
N THR A 670 -17.63 28.92 8.86
CA THR A 670 -17.15 28.82 10.24
C THR A 670 -16.73 30.19 10.79
N ILE A 671 -15.97 31.00 10.03
CA ILE A 671 -15.63 32.37 10.43
C ILE A 671 -16.90 33.24 10.58
N SER A 672 -17.84 33.14 9.66
CA SER A 672 -19.11 33.88 9.74
C SER A 672 -19.90 33.49 11.00
N ARG A 673 -19.91 32.23 11.38
CA ARG A 673 -20.53 31.72 12.59
C ARG A 673 -19.85 32.28 13.86
N LEU A 674 -18.52 32.25 13.91
CA LEU A 674 -17.72 32.74 15.02
C LEU A 674 -17.88 34.27 15.22
N THR A 675 -18.16 35.02 14.12
CA THR A 675 -18.38 36.45 14.17
C THR A 675 -19.86 36.85 14.29
N GLY A 676 -20.74 35.86 14.65
CA GLY A 676 -22.17 36.10 14.90
C GLY A 676 -23.02 36.30 13.63
N ARG A 677 -22.47 36.14 12.43
CA ARG A 677 -23.18 36.31 11.15
C ARG A 677 -23.80 34.96 10.71
N HIS A 678 -24.72 34.43 11.52
CA HIS A 678 -25.20 33.05 11.41
C HIS A 678 -25.95 32.77 10.11
N GLU A 679 -26.72 33.70 9.54
CA GLU A 679 -27.38 33.51 8.24
C GLU A 679 -26.37 33.39 7.10
N GLN A 680 -25.33 34.24 7.13
CA GLN A 680 -24.24 34.16 6.17
C GLN A 680 -23.46 32.84 6.30
N ALA A 681 -23.22 32.38 7.54
CA ALA A 681 -22.62 31.09 7.81
C ALA A 681 -23.42 29.96 7.16
N ALA A 682 -24.74 29.93 7.39
CA ALA A 682 -25.60 28.93 6.76
C ALA A 682 -25.61 29.02 5.23
N GLY A 683 -25.44 30.22 4.66
CA GLY A 683 -25.28 30.42 3.22
C GLY A 683 -24.02 29.78 2.67
N HIS A 684 -22.89 30.01 3.32
CA HIS A 684 -21.60 29.46 2.94
C HIS A 684 -21.58 27.92 3.07
N HIS A 685 -22.03 27.36 4.20
CA HIS A 685 -22.08 25.90 4.39
C HIS A 685 -23.02 25.21 3.40
N ARG A 686 -24.16 25.82 3.01
CA ARG A 686 -25.03 25.27 1.96
C ARG A 686 -24.36 25.27 0.59
N ALA A 687 -23.59 26.32 0.26
CA ALA A 687 -22.85 26.36 -1.00
C ALA A 687 -21.74 25.28 -1.01
N ALA A 688 -21.01 25.14 0.10
CA ALA A 688 -20.03 24.07 0.27
C ALA A 688 -20.66 22.67 0.09
N LEU A 689 -21.78 22.43 0.78
CA LEU A 689 -22.51 21.15 0.70
C LEU A 689 -22.95 20.80 -0.73
N ALA A 690 -23.40 21.79 -1.50
CA ALA A 690 -23.79 21.57 -2.89
C ALA A 690 -22.62 21.09 -3.74
N LEU A 691 -21.45 21.73 -3.60
CA LEU A 691 -20.23 21.36 -4.33
C LEU A 691 -19.69 19.99 -3.89
N LEU A 692 -19.69 19.70 -2.59
CA LEU A 692 -19.22 18.41 -2.05
C LEU A 692 -20.06 17.24 -2.59
N ARG A 693 -21.38 17.43 -2.71
CA ARG A 693 -22.29 16.47 -3.35
C ARG A 693 -21.99 16.30 -4.84
N GLU A 694 -21.69 17.39 -5.55
CA GLU A 694 -21.33 17.35 -6.97
C GLU A 694 -20.03 16.56 -7.21
N VAL A 695 -19.01 16.75 -6.36
CA VAL A 695 -17.72 16.05 -6.49
C VAL A 695 -17.73 14.65 -5.85
N GLY A 696 -18.78 14.30 -5.09
CA GLY A 696 -18.91 13.01 -4.42
C GLY A 696 -18.04 12.86 -3.17
N ASP A 697 -17.63 13.97 -2.54
CA ASP A 697 -16.86 13.97 -1.29
C ASP A 697 -17.80 13.75 -0.10
N ARG A 698 -17.91 12.49 0.33
CA ARG A 698 -18.82 12.09 1.42
C ARG A 698 -18.36 12.56 2.79
N GLU A 699 -17.05 12.61 3.05
CA GLU A 699 -16.48 13.11 4.30
C GLU A 699 -16.73 14.63 4.42
N GLY A 700 -16.39 15.39 3.39
CA GLY A 700 -16.70 16.81 3.34
C GLY A 700 -18.20 17.10 3.47
N GLU A 701 -19.07 16.27 2.85
CA GLU A 701 -20.51 16.39 2.98
C GLU A 701 -20.97 16.27 4.46
N ALA A 702 -20.44 15.31 5.21
CA ALA A 702 -20.74 15.13 6.63
C ALA A 702 -20.30 16.34 7.45
N CYS A 703 -19.07 16.85 7.21
CA CYS A 703 -18.54 18.04 7.86
C CYS A 703 -19.41 19.29 7.59
N ALA A 704 -19.75 19.53 6.34
CA ALA A 704 -20.54 20.70 5.96
C ALA A 704 -21.97 20.65 6.52
N LEU A 705 -22.59 19.46 6.59
CA LEU A 705 -23.88 19.24 7.24
C LEU A 705 -23.81 19.53 8.76
N ASP A 706 -22.75 19.06 9.42
CA ASP A 706 -22.56 19.31 10.84
C ASP A 706 -22.39 20.79 11.14
N ASN A 707 -21.55 21.49 10.36
CA ASN A 707 -21.34 22.94 10.47
C ASN A 707 -22.62 23.74 10.16
N LEU A 708 -23.41 23.30 9.19
CA LEU A 708 -24.72 23.89 8.89
C LEU A 708 -25.70 23.69 10.07
N GLY A 709 -25.66 22.53 10.69
CA GLY A 709 -26.40 22.24 11.92
C GLY A 709 -26.03 23.20 13.06
N LEU A 710 -24.74 23.45 13.28
CA LEU A 710 -24.23 24.41 14.26
C LEU A 710 -24.73 25.85 13.96
N ALA A 711 -24.74 26.27 12.69
CA ALA A 711 -25.25 27.58 12.30
C ALA A 711 -26.75 27.72 12.60
N TYR A 712 -27.57 26.70 12.33
CA TYR A 712 -29.00 26.69 12.70
C TYR A 712 -29.24 26.62 14.21
N GLN A 713 -28.39 25.93 14.95
CA GLN A 713 -28.44 25.86 16.41
C GLN A 713 -28.26 27.26 17.03
N GLN A 714 -27.38 28.10 16.51
CA GLN A 714 -27.16 29.48 16.99
C GLN A 714 -28.35 30.41 16.70
N THR A 715 -29.07 30.18 15.60
CA THR A 715 -30.29 30.91 15.27
C THR A 715 -31.55 30.36 15.95
N GLY A 716 -31.43 29.36 16.84
CA GLY A 716 -32.54 28.76 17.57
C GLY A 716 -33.40 27.80 16.75
N GLN A 717 -33.02 27.48 15.49
CA GLN A 717 -33.74 26.56 14.61
C GLN A 717 -33.39 25.11 14.94
N LEU A 718 -33.70 24.66 16.16
CA LEU A 718 -33.21 23.40 16.72
C LEU A 718 -33.65 22.16 15.93
N ASP A 719 -34.83 22.15 15.32
CA ASP A 719 -35.31 21.01 14.53
C ASP A 719 -34.49 20.86 13.24
N ARG A 720 -34.17 21.95 12.55
CA ARG A 720 -33.30 21.94 11.37
C ARG A 720 -31.88 21.53 11.73
N ALA A 721 -31.35 22.05 12.83
CA ALA A 721 -30.04 21.69 13.33
C ALA A 721 -29.97 20.18 13.60
N ALA A 722 -30.97 19.62 14.30
CA ALA A 722 -31.03 18.19 14.57
C ALA A 722 -31.10 17.34 13.29
N GLU A 723 -31.82 17.81 12.27
CA GLU A 723 -31.90 17.09 10.98
C GLU A 723 -30.56 17.01 10.29
N HIS A 724 -29.82 18.13 10.20
CA HIS A 724 -28.51 18.17 9.58
C HIS A 724 -27.47 17.33 10.34
N HIS A 725 -27.46 17.40 11.69
CA HIS A 725 -26.56 16.52 12.46
C HIS A 725 -26.92 15.04 12.33
N ARG A 726 -28.20 14.64 12.17
CA ARG A 726 -28.56 13.24 11.89
C ARG A 726 -28.09 12.80 10.48
N GLN A 727 -28.18 13.67 9.49
CA GLN A 727 -27.65 13.38 8.15
C GLN A 727 -26.12 13.22 8.19
N ALA A 728 -25.40 14.11 8.89
CA ALA A 728 -23.97 13.98 9.11
C ALA A 728 -23.63 12.65 9.79
N LEU A 729 -24.33 12.30 10.89
CA LEU A 729 -24.17 11.05 11.62
C LEU A 729 -24.37 9.82 10.73
N ALA A 730 -25.41 9.84 9.87
CA ALA A 730 -25.69 8.74 8.96
C ALA A 730 -24.57 8.54 7.95
N ILE A 731 -24.03 9.63 7.39
CA ILE A 731 -22.91 9.58 6.45
C ILE A 731 -21.64 9.10 7.14
N SER A 732 -21.29 9.65 8.31
CA SER A 732 -20.10 9.24 9.07
C SER A 732 -20.11 7.76 9.40
N ARG A 733 -21.28 7.20 9.75
CA ARG A 733 -21.46 5.76 9.97
C ARG A 733 -21.30 4.93 8.70
N ASP A 734 -21.83 5.43 7.58
CA ASP A 734 -21.74 4.76 6.28
C ASP A 734 -20.28 4.66 5.79
N ILE A 735 -19.52 5.73 5.93
CA ILE A 735 -18.09 5.77 5.57
C ILE A 735 -17.16 5.22 6.67
N GLY A 736 -17.66 4.95 7.86
CA GLY A 736 -16.89 4.44 9.00
C GLY A 736 -16.02 5.50 9.70
N ASP A 737 -16.32 6.78 9.52
CA ASP A 737 -15.62 7.87 10.21
C ASP A 737 -16.13 8.02 11.63
N ARG A 738 -15.35 7.46 12.57
CA ARG A 738 -15.71 7.45 14.00
C ARG A 738 -15.51 8.80 14.69
N ASP A 739 -14.61 9.66 14.20
CA ASP A 739 -14.38 11.00 14.74
C ASP A 739 -15.58 11.91 14.46
N ASP A 740 -16.03 11.95 13.21
CA ASP A 740 -17.19 12.72 12.80
C ASP A 740 -18.48 12.15 13.40
N GLU A 741 -18.57 10.81 13.58
CA GLU A 741 -19.67 10.19 14.33
C GLU A 741 -19.73 10.71 15.76
N ALA A 742 -18.61 10.75 16.48
CA ALA A 742 -18.54 11.26 17.86
C ALA A 742 -18.92 12.74 17.93
N ARG A 743 -18.48 13.55 16.98
CA ARG A 743 -18.80 14.97 16.89
C ARG A 743 -20.29 15.20 16.65
N ALA A 744 -20.89 14.53 15.68
CA ALA A 744 -22.30 14.64 15.37
C ALA A 744 -23.20 14.19 16.55
N LEU A 745 -22.84 13.11 17.23
CA LEU A 745 -23.52 12.66 18.46
C LEU A 745 -23.45 13.71 19.56
N ASN A 746 -22.28 14.29 19.79
CA ASN A 746 -22.15 15.35 20.81
C ASN A 746 -23.02 16.56 20.50
N ASN A 747 -23.10 16.99 19.24
CA ASN A 747 -23.94 18.08 18.79
C ASN A 747 -25.43 17.76 18.92
N LEU A 748 -25.87 16.55 18.61
CA LEU A 748 -27.22 16.04 18.86
C LEU A 748 -27.55 16.05 20.35
N GLY A 749 -26.64 15.65 21.21
CA GLY A 749 -26.76 15.73 22.65
C GLY A 749 -27.02 17.14 23.13
N ALA A 750 -26.28 18.12 22.65
CA ALA A 750 -26.47 19.52 22.98
C ALA A 750 -27.85 20.05 22.53
N ILE A 751 -28.34 19.64 21.34
CA ILE A 751 -29.67 20.00 20.86
C ILE A 751 -30.76 19.34 21.73
N CYS A 752 -30.63 18.06 22.02
CA CYS A 752 -31.60 17.34 22.88
C CYS A 752 -31.71 17.98 24.27
N ARG A 753 -30.57 18.39 24.87
CA ARG A 753 -30.55 19.15 26.12
C ARG A 753 -31.31 20.46 26.02
N ARG A 754 -31.06 21.27 24.97
CA ARG A 754 -31.74 22.55 24.73
C ARG A 754 -33.24 22.37 24.46
N SER A 755 -33.64 21.22 23.94
CA SER A 755 -35.06 20.86 23.68
C SER A 755 -35.74 20.18 24.85
N GLY A 756 -35.10 20.06 26.04
CA GLY A 756 -35.64 19.41 27.22
C GLY A 756 -35.67 17.88 27.16
N ARG A 757 -35.07 17.25 26.14
CA ARG A 757 -35.00 15.80 25.95
C ARG A 757 -33.76 15.21 26.65
N TYR A 758 -33.73 15.31 27.98
CA TYR A 758 -32.54 15.05 28.78
C TYR A 758 -32.01 13.62 28.69
N ALA A 759 -32.89 12.60 28.65
CA ALA A 759 -32.48 11.21 28.52
C ALA A 759 -31.74 10.94 27.19
N GLN A 760 -32.25 11.50 26.08
CA GLN A 760 -31.59 11.39 24.76
C GLN A 760 -30.28 12.20 24.72
N ALA A 761 -30.22 13.33 25.40
CA ALA A 761 -29.01 14.12 25.51
C ALA A 761 -27.89 13.32 26.20
N GLU A 762 -28.24 12.64 27.29
CA GLU A 762 -27.30 11.79 28.04
C GLU A 762 -26.80 10.65 27.18
N GLU A 763 -27.69 9.92 26.51
CA GLU A 763 -27.34 8.83 25.60
C GLU A 763 -26.35 9.27 24.52
N HIS A 764 -26.63 10.38 23.87
CA HIS A 764 -25.77 10.93 22.80
C HIS A 764 -24.39 11.37 23.32
N HIS A 765 -24.31 12.12 24.40
CA HIS A 765 -23.05 12.56 24.99
C HIS A 765 -22.21 11.38 25.51
N GLN A 766 -22.86 10.36 26.13
CA GLN A 766 -22.16 9.15 26.57
C GLN A 766 -21.64 8.34 25.38
N ALA A 767 -22.40 8.22 24.28
CA ALA A 767 -21.93 7.56 23.05
C ALA A 767 -20.72 8.30 22.46
N ALA A 768 -20.77 9.63 22.38
CA ALA A 768 -19.64 10.45 21.94
C ALA A 768 -18.40 10.26 22.83
N LEU A 769 -18.59 10.24 24.17
CA LEU A 769 -17.51 10.03 25.12
C LEU A 769 -16.83 8.66 24.94
N ARG A 770 -17.63 7.60 24.76
CA ARG A 770 -17.08 6.24 24.50
C ARG A 770 -16.28 6.21 23.21
N LEU A 771 -16.85 6.72 22.11
CA LEU A 771 -16.16 6.75 20.81
C LEU A 771 -14.84 7.53 20.88
N SER A 772 -14.84 8.73 21.44
CA SER A 772 -13.61 9.51 21.64
C SER A 772 -12.61 8.82 22.57
N GLY A 773 -13.09 8.04 23.54
CA GLY A 773 -12.24 7.21 24.39
C GLY A 773 -11.55 6.08 23.62
N ASP A 774 -12.31 5.35 22.80
CA ASP A 774 -11.80 4.26 21.94
C ASP A 774 -10.77 4.77 20.92
N LEU A 775 -10.96 6.01 20.42
CA LEU A 775 -10.07 6.67 19.47
C LEU A 775 -8.83 7.28 20.13
N GLY A 776 -8.81 7.38 21.46
CA GLY A 776 -7.77 8.10 22.17
C GLY A 776 -7.78 9.61 21.90
N ASP A 777 -8.95 10.21 21.58
CA ASP A 777 -9.12 11.63 21.34
C ASP A 777 -9.48 12.39 22.63
N PRO A 778 -8.53 13.05 23.30
CA PRO A 778 -8.80 13.83 24.51
C PRO A 778 -9.65 15.09 24.25
N GLY A 779 -9.64 15.61 23.00
CA GLY A 779 -10.44 16.76 22.63
C GLY A 779 -11.93 16.45 22.56
N GLY A 780 -12.28 15.35 21.91
CA GLY A 780 -13.64 14.82 21.86
C GLY A 780 -14.15 14.41 23.25
N GLN A 781 -13.28 13.78 24.07
CA GLN A 781 -13.62 13.47 25.45
C GLN A 781 -13.95 14.74 26.27
N ALA A 782 -13.15 15.80 26.14
CA ALA A 782 -13.41 17.06 26.83
C ALA A 782 -14.75 17.69 26.41
N LYS A 783 -15.04 17.68 25.10
CA LYS A 783 -16.31 18.21 24.57
C LYS A 783 -17.52 17.43 25.09
N ALA A 784 -17.46 16.12 25.07
CA ALA A 784 -18.54 15.24 25.54
C ALA A 784 -18.76 15.39 27.06
N LEU A 785 -17.69 15.45 27.83
CA LEU A 785 -17.73 15.66 29.27
C LEU A 785 -18.30 17.06 29.63
N ASN A 786 -17.93 18.11 28.90
CA ASN A 786 -18.56 19.44 29.08
C ASN A 786 -20.05 19.37 28.77
N GLY A 787 -20.50 18.65 27.74
CA GLY A 787 -21.91 18.41 27.43
C GLY A 787 -22.66 17.69 28.56
N LEU A 788 -22.06 16.64 29.15
CA LEU A 788 -22.60 15.91 30.29
C LEU A 788 -22.67 16.80 31.57
N GLY A 789 -21.65 17.62 31.81
CA GLY A 789 -21.64 18.58 32.91
C GLY A 789 -22.73 19.64 32.79
N GLU A 790 -22.92 20.20 31.62
CA GLU A 790 -24.01 21.14 31.32
C GLU A 790 -25.40 20.46 31.49
N LEU A 791 -25.54 19.20 31.08
CA LEU A 791 -26.76 18.41 31.29
C LEU A 791 -27.01 18.18 32.76
N ALA A 792 -26.05 17.73 33.51
CA ALA A 792 -26.14 17.48 34.95
C ALA A 792 -26.51 18.76 35.71
N ARG A 793 -25.99 19.89 35.31
CA ARG A 793 -26.38 21.19 35.89
C ARG A 793 -27.85 21.52 35.66
N VAL A 794 -28.36 21.29 34.44
CA VAL A 794 -29.79 21.59 34.13
C VAL A 794 -30.75 20.62 34.80
N THR A 795 -30.35 19.37 35.04
CA THR A 795 -31.12 18.35 35.76
C THR A 795 -30.99 18.45 37.28
N GLY A 796 -30.09 19.33 37.78
CA GLY A 796 -29.91 19.60 39.22
C GLY A 796 -28.85 18.74 39.92
N ASP A 797 -28.16 17.82 39.24
CA ASP A 797 -27.03 17.08 39.81
C ASP A 797 -25.73 17.88 39.72
N LEU A 798 -25.59 18.83 40.64
CA LEU A 798 -24.43 19.71 40.71
C LEU A 798 -23.11 18.94 41.03
N ALA A 799 -23.21 17.81 41.75
CA ALA A 799 -22.05 16.99 42.07
C ALA A 799 -21.51 16.27 40.80
N GLN A 800 -22.41 15.78 39.96
CA GLN A 800 -22.04 15.21 38.67
C GLN A 800 -21.49 16.30 37.73
N ALA A 801 -22.10 17.48 37.72
CA ALA A 801 -21.62 18.59 36.92
C ALA A 801 -20.17 19.00 37.25
N LEU A 802 -19.82 19.07 38.56
CA LEU A 802 -18.45 19.35 39.00
C LEU A 802 -17.46 18.30 38.50
N ARG A 803 -17.80 17.00 38.65
CA ARG A 803 -16.92 15.93 38.18
C ARG A 803 -16.69 15.99 36.65
N ALA A 804 -17.77 16.09 35.90
CA ALA A 804 -17.71 16.08 34.46
C ALA A 804 -16.90 17.28 33.92
N HIS A 805 -17.11 18.50 34.42
CA HIS A 805 -16.35 19.67 34.01
C HIS A 805 -14.90 19.63 34.49
N ALA A 806 -14.58 19.06 35.68
CA ALA A 806 -13.20 18.87 36.12
C ALA A 806 -12.44 17.90 35.22
N ASP A 807 -13.04 16.78 34.86
CA ASP A 807 -12.48 15.83 33.91
C ASP A 807 -12.29 16.45 32.52
N ALA A 808 -13.28 17.21 32.02
CA ALA A 808 -13.19 17.95 30.78
C ALA A 808 -12.02 18.92 30.78
N HIS A 809 -11.84 19.69 31.88
CA HIS A 809 -10.72 20.60 32.02
C HIS A 809 -9.38 19.87 31.98
N GLN A 810 -9.27 18.70 32.64
CA GLN A 810 -8.06 17.88 32.62
C GLN A 810 -7.69 17.41 31.22
N TYR A 811 -8.66 16.86 30.46
CA TYR A 811 -8.43 16.43 29.09
C TYR A 811 -8.06 17.58 28.17
N ALA A 812 -8.79 18.69 28.23
CA ALA A 812 -8.49 19.89 27.44
C ALA A 812 -7.13 20.49 27.75
N SER A 813 -6.69 20.42 29.03
CA SER A 813 -5.37 20.92 29.45
C SER A 813 -4.22 20.10 28.89
N LYS A 814 -4.36 18.77 28.77
CA LYS A 814 -3.33 17.89 28.20
C LYS A 814 -2.94 18.27 26.77
N ILE A 815 -3.87 18.81 26.00
CA ILE A 815 -3.70 19.14 24.58
C ILE A 815 -3.73 20.65 24.31
N GLY A 816 -3.83 21.48 25.37
CA GLY A 816 -3.84 22.94 25.25
C GLY A 816 -5.09 23.54 24.57
N GLN A 817 -6.23 22.83 24.57
CA GLN A 817 -7.50 23.34 24.02
C GLN A 817 -8.13 24.41 24.95
N ARG A 818 -7.68 25.65 24.80
CA ARG A 818 -8.07 26.77 25.65
C ARG A 818 -9.59 27.01 25.67
N GLN A 819 -10.28 26.82 24.56
CA GLN A 819 -11.74 27.01 24.47
C GLN A 819 -12.49 26.02 25.36
N GLU A 820 -12.15 24.72 25.31
CA GLU A 820 -12.82 23.72 26.13
C GLU A 820 -12.41 23.82 27.61
N GLN A 821 -11.19 24.30 27.91
CA GLN A 821 -10.78 24.66 29.27
C GLN A 821 -11.67 25.78 29.83
N ALA A 822 -11.86 26.85 29.06
CA ALA A 822 -12.72 27.99 29.49
C ALA A 822 -14.18 27.56 29.66
N ARG A 823 -14.68 26.69 28.78
CA ARG A 823 -16.03 26.13 28.87
C ARG A 823 -16.18 25.27 30.14
N ALA A 824 -15.20 24.49 30.48
CA ALA A 824 -15.15 23.69 31.70
C ALA A 824 -15.07 24.58 32.94
N ASP A 825 -14.24 25.62 32.93
CA ASP A 825 -14.17 26.58 34.03
C ASP A 825 -15.50 27.37 34.19
N ASP A 826 -16.17 27.77 33.12
CA ASP A 826 -17.52 28.38 33.23
C ASP A 826 -18.54 27.42 33.85
N GLY A 827 -18.49 26.15 33.42
CA GLY A 827 -19.34 25.09 34.00
C GLY A 827 -19.06 24.82 35.47
N LEU A 828 -17.79 24.76 35.88
CA LEU A 828 -17.37 24.67 37.30
C LEU A 828 -17.84 25.87 38.11
N GLY A 829 -17.71 27.08 37.57
CA GLY A 829 -18.20 28.29 38.15
C GLY A 829 -19.71 28.23 38.41
N HIS A 830 -20.48 27.78 37.46
CA HIS A 830 -21.93 27.59 37.60
C HIS A 830 -22.30 26.52 38.66
N ALA A 831 -21.60 25.41 38.69
CA ALA A 831 -21.86 24.33 39.64
C ALA A 831 -21.49 24.75 41.06
N HIS A 832 -20.39 25.43 41.29
CA HIS A 832 -19.99 25.98 42.57
C HIS A 832 -20.98 27.06 43.07
N HIS A 833 -21.43 27.91 42.17
CA HIS A 833 -22.46 28.91 42.51
C HIS A 833 -23.76 28.25 42.98
N GLY A 834 -24.22 27.21 42.27
CA GLY A 834 -25.41 26.46 42.66
C GLY A 834 -25.29 25.74 43.99
N LEU A 835 -24.07 25.39 44.41
CA LEU A 835 -23.77 24.80 45.71
C LEU A 835 -23.54 25.84 46.82
N GLY A 836 -23.59 27.13 46.52
CA GLY A 836 -23.35 28.22 47.47
C GLY A 836 -21.88 28.60 47.67
N ASN A 837 -20.94 27.99 46.93
CA ASN A 837 -19.52 28.20 47.01
C ASN A 837 -19.09 29.40 46.17
N GLN A 838 -19.45 30.61 46.62
CA GLN A 838 -19.33 31.84 45.84
C GLN A 838 -17.87 32.19 45.49
N GLU A 839 -16.91 31.98 46.35
CA GLU A 839 -15.50 32.27 46.12
C GLU A 839 -14.92 31.40 44.98
N GLN A 840 -15.16 30.09 45.05
CA GLN A 840 -14.76 29.16 44.02
C GLN A 840 -15.45 29.44 42.69
N ALA A 841 -16.71 29.76 42.71
CA ALA A 841 -17.44 30.17 41.51
C ALA A 841 -16.79 31.37 40.82
N ARG A 842 -16.39 32.39 41.57
CA ARG A 842 -15.73 33.58 41.05
C ARG A 842 -14.36 33.30 40.50
N GLU A 843 -13.59 32.43 41.19
CA GLU A 843 -12.28 32.00 40.72
C GLU A 843 -12.36 31.33 39.34
N HIS A 844 -13.26 30.39 39.17
CA HIS A 844 -13.46 29.69 37.90
C HIS A 844 -13.97 30.63 36.81
N TRP A 845 -14.91 31.51 37.07
CA TRP A 845 -15.40 32.47 36.12
C TRP A 845 -14.32 33.50 35.70
N ASN A 846 -13.43 33.89 36.59
CA ASN A 846 -12.29 34.77 36.23
C ASN A 846 -11.31 34.05 35.30
N ARG A 847 -11.05 32.75 35.51
CA ARG A 847 -10.23 31.94 34.61
C ARG A 847 -10.86 31.81 33.23
N ALA A 848 -12.15 31.49 33.18
CA ALA A 848 -12.92 31.40 31.93
C ALA A 848 -12.90 32.74 31.18
N LEU A 849 -13.16 33.87 31.92
CA LEU A 849 -13.19 35.22 31.35
C LEU A 849 -11.85 35.57 30.68
N ALA A 850 -10.74 35.32 31.36
CA ALA A 850 -9.42 35.65 30.84
C ALA A 850 -9.14 34.93 29.48
N VAL A 851 -9.63 33.71 29.34
CA VAL A 851 -9.47 32.97 28.09
C VAL A 851 -10.43 33.44 27.02
N TYR A 852 -11.69 33.66 27.35
CA TYR A 852 -12.71 34.11 26.38
C TYR A 852 -12.42 35.53 25.87
N GLU A 853 -11.85 36.43 26.71
CA GLU A 853 -11.41 37.76 26.28
C GLU A 853 -10.26 37.68 25.25
N VAL A 854 -9.28 36.83 25.49
CA VAL A 854 -8.16 36.63 24.56
C VAL A 854 -8.65 36.04 23.24
N LEU A 855 -9.62 35.12 23.28
CA LEU A 855 -10.16 34.45 22.10
C LEU A 855 -11.29 35.27 21.40
N GLY A 856 -11.75 36.37 22.02
CA GLY A 856 -12.82 37.22 21.43
C GLY A 856 -14.21 36.59 21.44
N PHE A 857 -14.49 35.67 22.36
CA PHE A 857 -15.78 34.96 22.41
C PHE A 857 -16.87 35.81 23.13
N PRO A 858 -18.14 35.75 22.67
CA PRO A 858 -19.24 36.52 23.23
C PRO A 858 -19.59 36.10 24.67
N GLU A 859 -19.25 34.90 25.10
CA GLU A 859 -19.42 34.38 26.46
C GLU A 859 -18.73 35.27 27.51
N ALA A 860 -17.68 36.00 27.14
CA ALA A 860 -16.96 36.93 28.01
C ALA A 860 -17.91 37.99 28.59
N GLU A 861 -18.85 38.53 27.81
CA GLU A 861 -19.82 39.54 28.29
C GLU A 861 -20.77 38.98 29.37
N ALA A 862 -21.25 37.76 29.15
CA ALA A 862 -22.14 37.09 30.07
C ALA A 862 -21.43 36.79 31.42
N ILE A 863 -20.17 36.36 31.39
CA ILE A 863 -19.39 36.09 32.60
C ILE A 863 -19.07 37.40 33.32
N ARG A 864 -18.71 38.45 32.58
CA ARG A 864 -18.44 39.79 33.15
C ARG A 864 -19.66 40.33 33.89
N ALA A 865 -20.85 40.19 33.30
CA ALA A 865 -22.12 40.59 33.95
C ALA A 865 -22.37 39.78 35.24
N ARG A 866 -22.10 38.46 35.25
CA ARG A 866 -22.23 37.63 36.45
C ARG A 866 -21.26 38.01 37.57
N LEU A 867 -20.03 38.32 37.24
CA LEU A 867 -19.00 38.73 38.19
C LEU A 867 -19.32 40.12 38.79
N ALA A 868 -19.97 40.97 38.04
CA ALA A 868 -20.42 42.30 38.50
C ALA A 868 -21.70 42.22 39.39
N ALA A 869 -22.52 41.19 39.20
CA ALA A 869 -23.69 40.98 40.06
C ALA A 869 -23.24 40.58 41.49
N ARG A 870 -23.66 41.33 42.52
CA ARG A 870 -23.26 41.14 43.92
C ARG A 870 -23.92 39.92 44.59
#